data_f4cd53d4201121ac55f1792475094518
#
_entry.id   f4cd53d4201121ac55f1792475094518
#
_cell.length_a   1.000
_cell.length_b   1.000
_cell.length_c   1.000
_cell.angle_alpha   90.00
_cell.angle_beta   90.00
_cell.angle_gamma   90.00
#
_symmetry.space_group_name_H-M   'P 1'
#
loop_
_entity.id
_entity.type
_entity.pdbx_description
1 polymer ?
#
loop_
_entity_poly.entity_id
_entity_poly.type
_entity_poly.pdbx_seq_one_letter_code
_entity_poly.pdbx_strand_id
1 'polypeptide(L)'
;MAHCVFFMVRPVSGCINERVNDMKWLCSVGVAVSVALQPVMAEEMFGNHPLTPQARDAFVTELLKKMTVDEKIGQLRLISVGPDNPKEAIRDMIAKNQVGAIFNTVTRPDIRAMQDQVMQLSRLKIPLFFAYDVVHGQRTVFPISLGLASSFNLDAVKTVGRVSAYEAADDGLNMTWAPMVDVSRDPRWGRGSEGFGEDTYLTTEMGRAMVKSMQGKSPADRYSVMTSVKHFAAYGAVEGGKEYNTVDMSPQRLFNDYLPPYKAGLEAGSGAVMVALNSLNGTPATSDSWLLKDVLRDEWGFKGITVSDHGAIKELIKHGVAADPEDAVRVALKAGINMSMSDEYYSKYLPGLIKSGKVTMAELDDATRHVLNVKYDMGLFNDPYSHLGPKDSDPKDTNAESRLHRKEAREVARESLVLLKNRLDTLPLKKDATIAVVGALADSKRDMMGSWSAAGVAGQSVTVLTGIRNAVGPKGTILYARGSNITDDKGIVDFLNLYEPAVVQDKRSPQEMIDEAVSVAKKSDVVVAVVGEAQGMAHEASSRTDLTIPQSQRDLIAALKATGKPLVLVLMNGRPLALVKEDQQADAILETWFAGTEGGNAIADVLFGDYNPSGKLPMSFPRSVGQIPVYYSHLNTGRPYNADKPNKYTSRYFDEANGPLYPFGYGLSYTTFNVSDVKMSAPAMTRDGKVTASVDVTNTGKRDGATVVQMYLQDVTASMSRPVEQLRGFEKVDLKAGETKTVSFPIDIEALKFWNQRMKYDAEPGKFNVFIGLDSARVKQGEFTLQ
;
A
#
# COMPACT_ATOMS: atom_id res chain seq x y z
N MET A 1 24.90 35.22 -20.14
CA MET A 1 25.61 35.75 -21.35
C MET A 1 25.55 34.60 -22.35
N ALA A 2 24.59 34.52 -23.14
CA ALA A 2 24.40 34.97 -24.52
C ALA A 2 25.49 34.42 -25.47
N HIS A 3 25.05 33.49 -26.39
CA HIS A 3 24.90 33.89 -27.80
C HIS A 3 24.28 32.73 -28.59
N CYS A 4 23.10 33.05 -29.19
CA CYS A 4 22.52 32.34 -30.32
C CYS A 4 23.31 32.61 -31.61
N VAL A 5 23.41 31.62 -32.50
CA VAL A 5 23.54 31.87 -33.96
C VAL A 5 22.62 30.93 -34.74
N PHE A 6 21.68 31.54 -35.39
CA PHE A 6 20.84 30.97 -36.46
C PHE A 6 21.63 30.92 -37.77
N PHE A 7 21.42 29.86 -38.55
CA PHE A 7 21.57 29.96 -40.00
C PHE A 7 20.42 29.26 -40.73
N MET A 8 19.64 30.06 -41.43
CA MET A 8 18.70 29.63 -42.47
C MET A 8 19.43 29.60 -43.80
N VAL A 9 19.15 28.58 -44.62
CA VAL A 9 19.21 28.72 -46.09
C VAL A 9 18.05 27.98 -46.73
N ARG A 10 17.36 28.68 -47.57
CA ARG A 10 16.19 28.30 -48.40
C ARG A 10 16.58 27.74 -49.74
N PRO A 11 15.63 27.22 -50.55
CA PRO A 11 15.83 26.21 -51.60
C PRO A 11 15.96 26.78 -53.00
N VAL A 12 16.44 25.96 -53.91
CA VAL A 12 16.36 26.24 -55.38
C VAL A 12 15.73 25.04 -56.09
N SER A 13 14.65 25.36 -56.75
CA SER A 13 13.91 24.53 -57.74
C SER A 13 14.62 24.52 -59.10
N GLY A 14 14.51 23.42 -59.81
CA GLY A 14 14.88 23.37 -61.23
C GLY A 14 14.44 22.08 -61.92
N CYS A 15 13.34 22.11 -62.63
CA CYS A 15 12.94 21.10 -63.60
C CYS A 15 13.91 21.03 -64.78
N ILE A 16 14.05 19.87 -65.42
CA ILE A 16 13.98 19.67 -66.85
C ILE A 16 13.76 18.17 -67.20
N ASN A 17 12.81 17.95 -68.08
CA ASN A 17 12.45 16.74 -68.83
C ASN A 17 13.54 16.30 -69.84
N GLU A 18 13.62 15.01 -70.11
CA GLU A 18 13.40 14.38 -71.46
C GLU A 18 13.93 12.94 -71.52
N ARG A 19 13.01 12.07 -71.88
CA ARG A 19 12.95 10.94 -72.81
C ARG A 19 14.25 10.33 -73.41
N VAL A 20 14.37 9.01 -73.43
CA VAL A 20 13.96 8.05 -74.45
C VAL A 20 14.76 6.74 -74.45
N ASN A 21 14.04 5.63 -74.46
CA ASN A 21 14.20 4.33 -75.12
C ASN A 21 15.42 3.38 -74.94
N ASP A 22 14.97 2.16 -74.68
CA ASP A 22 15.35 0.84 -75.22
C ASP A 22 16.77 0.30 -75.05
N MET A 23 16.92 -0.78 -74.27
CA MET A 23 17.26 -2.07 -74.87
C MET A 23 17.17 -3.21 -73.84
N LYS A 24 16.56 -4.31 -74.25
CA LYS A 24 16.45 -5.61 -73.56
C LYS A 24 17.80 -6.30 -73.54
N TRP A 25 18.08 -7.11 -72.54
CA TRP A 25 18.31 -8.56 -72.53
C TRP A 25 18.91 -9.13 -71.25
N LEU A 26 18.18 -10.08 -70.61
CA LEU A 26 18.57 -11.34 -69.94
C LEU A 26 19.79 -11.42 -69.05
N CYS A 27 19.50 -11.81 -67.78
CA CYS A 27 19.89 -13.06 -67.04
C CYS A 27 19.40 -12.95 -65.61
N SER A 28 18.36 -13.58 -65.22
CA SER A 28 18.10 -14.91 -64.69
C SER A 28 18.72 -15.21 -63.31
N VAL A 29 17.75 -15.41 -62.39
CA VAL A 29 17.72 -16.43 -61.31
C VAL A 29 18.66 -16.26 -60.12
N GLY A 30 18.00 -16.03 -59.01
CA GLY A 30 18.51 -16.46 -57.73
C GLY A 30 18.59 -15.37 -56.65
N VAL A 31 17.50 -15.03 -56.04
CA VAL A 31 17.27 -14.78 -54.59
C VAL A 31 15.86 -14.23 -54.45
N ALA A 32 14.92 -15.07 -54.26
CA ALA A 32 13.59 -14.71 -53.83
C ALA A 32 12.98 -15.88 -53.04
N VAL A 33 13.53 -16.15 -51.84
CA VAL A 33 12.80 -16.87 -50.79
C VAL A 33 13.43 -16.44 -49.48
N SER A 34 12.99 -15.34 -48.90
CA SER A 34 13.24 -14.98 -47.49
C SER A 34 12.34 -13.85 -46.92
N VAL A 35 11.37 -13.32 -47.72
CA VAL A 35 10.59 -12.14 -47.24
C VAL A 35 9.12 -12.42 -47.01
N ALA A 36 8.64 -13.66 -47.27
CA ALA A 36 7.20 -13.95 -47.20
C ALA A 36 6.73 -14.65 -45.90
N LEU A 37 7.59 -14.89 -44.93
CA LEU A 37 7.19 -15.57 -43.68
C LEU A 37 6.96 -14.67 -42.49
N GLN A 38 7.34 -13.38 -42.55
CA GLN A 38 7.15 -12.48 -41.42
C GLN A 38 5.74 -11.93 -41.21
N PRO A 39 4.89 -11.66 -42.21
CA PRO A 39 3.51 -11.18 -41.95
C PRO A 39 2.60 -12.25 -41.38
N VAL A 40 2.73 -13.50 -41.78
CA VAL A 40 1.86 -14.61 -41.35
C VAL A 40 2.07 -14.94 -39.86
N MET A 41 3.29 -14.80 -39.34
CA MET A 41 3.60 -15.07 -37.92
C MET A 41 3.07 -13.95 -36.99
N ALA A 42 2.92 -12.74 -37.45
CA ALA A 42 2.37 -11.63 -36.65
C ALA A 42 0.84 -11.69 -36.57
N GLU A 43 0.16 -12.20 -37.60
CA GLU A 43 -1.28 -12.39 -37.57
C GLU A 43 -1.71 -13.57 -36.66
N GLU A 44 -0.88 -14.59 -36.48
CA GLU A 44 -1.14 -15.70 -35.53
C GLU A 44 -0.86 -15.33 -34.06
N MET A 45 -0.07 -14.31 -33.77
CA MET A 45 0.28 -13.88 -32.41
C MET A 45 -0.80 -13.02 -31.76
N PHE A 46 -1.47 -12.20 -32.54
CA PHE A 46 -2.52 -11.31 -32.09
C PHE A 46 -3.87 -11.67 -32.71
N GLY A 47 -4.94 -11.63 -31.90
CA GLY A 47 -6.28 -11.94 -32.36
C GLY A 47 -7.25 -12.09 -31.17
N ASN A 48 -8.49 -12.47 -31.46
CA ASN A 48 -9.49 -12.72 -30.42
C ASN A 48 -9.25 -14.08 -29.74
N HIS A 49 -8.18 -14.19 -28.96
CA HIS A 49 -7.92 -15.39 -28.18
C HIS A 49 -8.92 -15.49 -27.03
N PRO A 50 -9.60 -16.65 -26.86
CA PRO A 50 -10.47 -16.83 -25.71
C PRO A 50 -9.68 -16.80 -24.39
N LEU A 51 -10.08 -15.95 -23.45
CA LEU A 51 -9.44 -15.83 -22.14
C LEU A 51 -9.86 -16.95 -21.19
N THR A 52 -9.62 -18.20 -21.60
CA THR A 52 -9.87 -19.40 -20.82
C THR A 52 -8.57 -20.13 -20.51
N PRO A 53 -8.48 -20.83 -19.37
CA PRO A 53 -7.27 -21.59 -19.02
C PRO A 53 -6.81 -22.55 -20.10
N GLN A 54 -7.75 -23.25 -20.78
CA GLN A 54 -7.44 -24.24 -21.83
C GLN A 54 -6.83 -23.56 -23.07
N ALA A 55 -7.40 -22.44 -23.52
CA ALA A 55 -6.88 -21.68 -24.66
C ALA A 55 -5.51 -21.08 -24.34
N ARG A 56 -5.35 -20.51 -23.13
CA ARG A 56 -4.08 -19.98 -22.63
C ARG A 56 -2.99 -21.06 -22.64
N ASP A 57 -3.25 -22.21 -22.02
CA ASP A 57 -2.27 -23.27 -21.89
C ASP A 57 -1.84 -23.84 -23.25
N ALA A 58 -2.77 -23.97 -24.21
CA ALA A 58 -2.47 -24.33 -25.58
C ALA A 58 -1.61 -23.29 -26.29
N PHE A 59 -2.01 -22.01 -26.24
CA PHE A 59 -1.28 -20.90 -26.85
C PHE A 59 0.14 -20.76 -26.31
N VAL A 60 0.29 -20.73 -24.98
CA VAL A 60 1.60 -20.58 -24.33
C VAL A 60 2.50 -21.78 -24.60
N THR A 61 1.96 -23.00 -24.68
CA THR A 61 2.73 -24.18 -25.01
C THR A 61 3.31 -24.10 -26.41
N GLU A 62 2.54 -23.65 -27.40
CA GLU A 62 3.03 -23.48 -28.77
C GLU A 62 4.01 -22.30 -28.88
N LEU A 63 3.79 -21.23 -28.13
CA LEU A 63 4.72 -20.10 -28.08
C LEU A 63 6.08 -20.49 -27.53
N LEU A 64 6.12 -21.21 -26.41
CA LEU A 64 7.36 -21.71 -25.80
C LEU A 64 8.21 -22.57 -26.74
N LYS A 65 7.59 -23.37 -27.62
CA LYS A 65 8.31 -24.15 -28.65
C LYS A 65 9.00 -23.28 -29.69
N LYS A 66 8.45 -22.10 -29.99
CA LYS A 66 8.99 -21.14 -30.96
C LYS A 66 10.08 -20.25 -30.38
N MET A 67 10.18 -20.12 -29.04
CA MET A 67 11.11 -19.25 -28.35
C MET A 67 12.51 -19.83 -28.25
N THR A 68 13.51 -18.99 -28.47
CA THR A 68 14.92 -19.28 -28.15
C THR A 68 15.16 -19.20 -26.64
N VAL A 69 16.30 -19.71 -26.17
CA VAL A 69 16.71 -19.58 -24.76
C VAL A 69 16.76 -18.12 -24.33
N ASP A 70 17.37 -17.24 -25.12
CA ASP A 70 17.49 -15.82 -24.81
C ASP A 70 16.14 -15.11 -24.73
N GLU A 71 15.20 -15.47 -25.61
CA GLU A 71 13.83 -14.93 -25.56
C GLU A 71 13.07 -15.38 -24.30
N LYS A 72 13.26 -16.62 -23.86
CA LYS A 72 12.69 -17.14 -22.60
C LYS A 72 13.27 -16.40 -21.41
N ILE A 73 14.58 -16.26 -21.34
CA ILE A 73 15.27 -15.51 -20.28
C ILE A 73 14.83 -14.03 -20.27
N GLY A 74 14.69 -13.41 -21.44
CA GLY A 74 14.19 -12.05 -21.57
C GLY A 74 12.84 -11.84 -20.91
N GLN A 75 11.92 -12.81 -21.01
CA GLN A 75 10.61 -12.71 -20.35
C GLN A 75 10.69 -12.72 -18.82
N LEU A 76 11.76 -13.24 -18.25
CA LEU A 76 11.97 -13.29 -16.80
C LEU A 76 12.59 -12.03 -16.22
N ARG A 77 12.72 -10.95 -17.02
CA ARG A 77 13.35 -9.71 -16.59
C ARG A 77 12.36 -8.54 -16.55
N LEU A 78 12.29 -7.93 -15.36
CA LEU A 78 11.57 -6.69 -15.09
C LEU A 78 12.59 -5.56 -14.90
N ILE A 79 12.57 -4.58 -15.79
CA ILE A 79 13.58 -3.52 -15.86
C ILE A 79 12.99 -2.19 -15.38
N SER A 80 13.72 -1.53 -14.48
CA SER A 80 13.41 -0.17 -14.02
C SER A 80 13.91 0.86 -15.05
N VAL A 81 13.06 1.78 -15.45
CA VAL A 81 13.47 2.99 -16.17
C VAL A 81 14.06 3.96 -15.17
N GLY A 82 15.27 4.46 -15.44
CA GLY A 82 15.94 5.38 -14.52
C GLY A 82 17.40 5.63 -14.93
N PRO A 83 18.19 6.19 -14.03
CA PRO A 83 19.61 6.48 -14.31
C PRO A 83 20.42 5.26 -14.74
N ASP A 84 20.12 4.08 -14.15
CA ASP A 84 20.81 2.82 -14.44
C ASP A 84 20.38 2.21 -15.79
N ASN A 85 19.17 2.45 -16.21
CA ASN A 85 18.62 1.98 -17.49
C ASN A 85 17.92 3.13 -18.22
N PRO A 86 18.69 3.98 -18.95
CA PRO A 86 18.10 5.03 -19.77
C PRO A 86 17.28 4.42 -20.92
N LYS A 87 16.35 5.19 -21.48
CA LYS A 87 15.42 4.73 -22.50
C LYS A 87 16.12 4.12 -23.72
N GLU A 88 17.28 4.62 -24.09
CA GLU A 88 18.10 4.12 -25.19
C GLU A 88 18.62 2.70 -24.90
N ALA A 89 19.09 2.44 -23.67
CA ALA A 89 19.53 1.11 -23.25
C ALA A 89 18.38 0.10 -23.25
N ILE A 90 17.18 0.53 -22.85
CA ILE A 90 15.97 -0.32 -22.88
C ILE A 90 15.61 -0.68 -24.32
N ARG A 91 15.71 0.25 -25.27
CA ARG A 91 15.50 -0.03 -26.70
C ARG A 91 16.44 -1.14 -27.20
N ASP A 92 17.71 -1.07 -26.84
CA ASP A 92 18.70 -2.10 -27.21
C ASP A 92 18.37 -3.46 -26.57
N MET A 93 17.89 -3.47 -25.31
CA MET A 93 17.44 -4.71 -24.66
C MET A 93 16.20 -5.29 -25.34
N ILE A 94 15.24 -4.45 -25.78
CA ILE A 94 14.07 -4.87 -26.56
C ILE A 94 14.52 -5.52 -27.86
N ALA A 95 15.42 -4.88 -28.62
CA ALA A 95 15.92 -5.40 -29.90
C ALA A 95 16.63 -6.75 -29.75
N LYS A 96 17.26 -7.00 -28.60
CA LYS A 96 17.93 -8.26 -28.25
C LYS A 96 17.02 -9.27 -27.53
N ASN A 97 15.73 -9.00 -27.37
CA ASN A 97 14.76 -9.80 -26.62
C ASN A 97 15.18 -10.08 -25.16
N GLN A 98 15.76 -9.08 -24.49
CA GLN A 98 16.34 -9.18 -23.14
C GLN A 98 15.45 -8.56 -22.05
N VAL A 99 14.18 -8.26 -22.35
CA VAL A 99 13.25 -7.64 -21.40
C VAL A 99 11.84 -8.16 -21.61
N GLY A 100 11.18 -8.52 -20.52
CA GLY A 100 9.81 -9.02 -20.53
C GLY A 100 8.80 -8.03 -19.96
N ALA A 101 9.26 -7.13 -19.08
CA ALA A 101 8.42 -6.16 -18.41
C ALA A 101 9.22 -4.89 -18.02
N ILE A 102 8.50 -3.79 -17.88
CA ILE A 102 9.05 -2.48 -17.52
C ILE A 102 8.31 -1.93 -16.30
N PHE A 103 9.03 -1.26 -15.40
CA PHE A 103 8.42 -0.45 -14.35
C PHE A 103 9.13 0.90 -14.20
N ASN A 104 8.59 1.79 -13.36
CA ASN A 104 9.04 3.18 -13.20
C ASN A 104 8.88 4.04 -14.46
N THR A 105 7.88 3.73 -15.30
CA THR A 105 7.41 4.64 -16.35
C THR A 105 5.88 4.75 -16.27
N VAL A 106 5.37 5.98 -16.25
CA VAL A 106 3.95 6.27 -16.00
C VAL A 106 3.38 7.25 -17.03
N THR A 107 4.11 7.53 -18.09
CA THR A 107 3.63 8.42 -19.16
C THR A 107 3.17 7.63 -20.37
N ARG A 108 1.98 7.95 -20.89
CA ARG A 108 1.42 7.30 -22.09
C ARG A 108 2.34 7.33 -23.30
N PRO A 109 3.03 8.46 -23.62
CA PRO A 109 3.97 8.50 -24.73
C PRO A 109 5.14 7.52 -24.58
N ASP A 110 5.71 7.40 -23.38
CA ASP A 110 6.84 6.51 -23.12
C ASP A 110 6.43 5.05 -23.22
N ILE A 111 5.31 4.68 -22.58
CA ILE A 111 4.76 3.32 -22.61
C ILE A 111 4.45 2.92 -24.05
N ARG A 112 3.77 3.81 -24.80
CA ARG A 112 3.49 3.57 -26.23
C ARG A 112 4.77 3.37 -27.03
N ALA A 113 5.77 4.25 -26.86
CA ALA A 113 7.02 4.17 -27.61
C ALA A 113 7.77 2.85 -27.34
N MET A 114 7.79 2.37 -26.10
CA MET A 114 8.43 1.10 -25.74
C MET A 114 7.66 -0.10 -26.33
N GLN A 115 6.33 -0.09 -26.27
CA GLN A 115 5.52 -1.16 -26.88
C GLN A 115 5.66 -1.16 -28.41
N ASP A 116 5.67 0.01 -29.05
CA ASP A 116 5.92 0.15 -30.49
C ASP A 116 7.29 -0.44 -30.89
N GLN A 117 8.31 -0.24 -30.06
CA GLN A 117 9.63 -0.84 -30.27
C GLN A 117 9.59 -2.37 -30.23
N VAL A 118 8.83 -2.97 -29.31
CA VAL A 118 8.63 -4.43 -29.28
C VAL A 118 7.97 -4.91 -30.58
N MET A 119 6.92 -4.23 -31.03
CA MET A 119 6.21 -4.58 -32.26
C MET A 119 7.07 -4.47 -33.52
N GLN A 120 8.07 -3.57 -33.48
CA GLN A 120 8.95 -3.32 -34.66
C GLN A 120 10.23 -4.16 -34.59
N LEU A 121 10.84 -4.34 -33.44
CA LEU A 121 12.20 -4.88 -33.30
C LEU A 121 12.25 -6.34 -32.87
N SER A 122 11.26 -6.79 -32.06
CA SER A 122 11.24 -8.15 -31.53
C SER A 122 10.76 -9.17 -32.57
N ARG A 123 11.43 -10.31 -32.67
CA ARG A 123 11.10 -11.39 -33.63
C ARG A 123 9.71 -11.98 -33.39
N LEU A 124 9.38 -12.28 -32.13
CA LEU A 124 8.11 -12.87 -31.72
C LEU A 124 7.06 -11.84 -31.31
N LYS A 125 7.44 -10.59 -31.18
CA LYS A 125 6.53 -9.49 -30.78
C LYS A 125 5.74 -9.78 -29.50
N ILE A 126 6.35 -10.50 -28.53
CA ILE A 126 5.71 -10.77 -27.23
C ILE A 126 5.59 -9.43 -26.51
N PRO A 127 4.36 -8.98 -26.16
CA PRO A 127 4.15 -7.68 -25.55
C PRO A 127 4.89 -7.51 -24.21
N LEU A 128 5.37 -6.30 -23.93
CA LEU A 128 5.74 -5.93 -22.57
C LEU A 128 4.48 -5.77 -21.71
N PHE A 129 4.57 -6.06 -20.44
CA PHE A 129 3.67 -5.43 -19.49
C PHE A 129 4.39 -4.29 -18.77
N PHE A 130 3.61 -3.30 -18.32
CA PHE A 130 4.09 -2.12 -17.62
C PHE A 130 3.52 -2.11 -16.22
N ALA A 131 4.39 -1.94 -15.23
CA ALA A 131 4.02 -1.98 -13.83
C ALA A 131 4.49 -0.74 -13.07
N TYR A 132 3.79 -0.43 -11.97
CA TYR A 132 4.19 0.62 -11.05
C TYR A 132 3.64 0.35 -9.64
N ASP A 133 4.15 1.08 -8.62
CA ASP A 133 3.65 1.01 -7.24
C ASP A 133 2.43 1.92 -7.07
N VAL A 134 1.28 1.46 -7.54
CA VAL A 134 0.00 2.17 -7.39
C VAL A 134 -0.65 1.72 -6.08
N VAL A 135 -0.06 2.13 -4.95
CA VAL A 135 -0.42 1.63 -3.62
C VAL A 135 -1.70 2.27 -3.10
N HIS A 136 -1.84 3.58 -3.24
CA HIS A 136 -3.00 4.32 -2.77
C HIS A 136 -3.44 5.45 -3.73
N GLY A 137 -3.38 5.19 -5.02
CA GLY A 137 -3.76 6.11 -6.09
C GLY A 137 -2.71 6.19 -7.18
N GLN A 138 -3.10 6.65 -8.36
CA GLN A 138 -2.22 6.88 -9.50
C GLN A 138 -1.97 8.38 -9.71
N ARG A 139 -2.89 9.12 -10.32
CA ARG A 139 -2.87 10.57 -10.48
C ARG A 139 -3.58 11.27 -9.31
N THR A 140 -4.74 10.73 -8.95
CA THR A 140 -5.49 11.09 -7.75
C THR A 140 -4.97 10.25 -6.60
N VAL A 141 -4.29 10.89 -5.66
CA VAL A 141 -3.71 10.22 -4.50
C VAL A 141 -4.70 10.24 -3.35
N PHE A 142 -5.02 9.06 -2.82
CA PHE A 142 -5.87 8.83 -1.66
C PHE A 142 -5.03 8.83 -0.36
N PRO A 143 -5.64 8.75 0.81
CA PRO A 143 -4.89 8.48 2.04
C PRO A 143 -3.99 7.26 1.90
N ILE A 144 -2.82 7.27 2.54
CA ILE A 144 -1.97 6.08 2.64
C ILE A 144 -2.79 4.88 3.15
N SER A 145 -2.35 3.66 2.85
CA SER A 145 -3.13 2.46 3.17
C SER A 145 -3.46 2.34 4.67
N LEU A 146 -2.54 2.76 5.55
CA LEU A 146 -2.79 2.81 6.99
C LEU A 146 -3.92 3.80 7.34
N GLY A 147 -3.95 4.96 6.68
CA GLY A 147 -5.05 5.92 6.79
C GLY A 147 -6.35 5.36 6.23
N LEU A 148 -6.32 4.73 5.06
CA LEU A 148 -7.51 4.08 4.48
C LEU A 148 -8.08 3.01 5.41
N ALA A 149 -7.20 2.22 6.06
CA ALA A 149 -7.62 1.22 7.04
C ALA A 149 -8.39 1.81 8.22
N SER A 150 -8.10 3.07 8.60
CA SER A 150 -8.84 3.78 9.63
C SER A 150 -10.32 4.00 9.31
N SER A 151 -10.71 3.92 8.05
CA SER A 151 -12.13 4.03 7.65
C SER A 151 -12.97 2.84 8.12
N PHE A 152 -12.36 1.66 8.32
CA PHE A 152 -13.06 0.37 8.53
C PHE A 152 -14.23 0.20 7.56
N ASN A 153 -14.02 0.64 6.31
CA ASN A 153 -15.05 0.67 5.28
C ASN A 153 -14.54 0.02 3.99
N LEU A 154 -15.03 -1.17 3.68
CA LEU A 154 -14.64 -1.90 2.46
C LEU A 154 -15.10 -1.20 1.18
N ASP A 155 -16.13 -0.37 1.20
CA ASP A 155 -16.57 0.38 0.03
C ASP A 155 -15.63 1.55 -0.25
N ALA A 156 -15.04 2.16 0.78
CA ALA A 156 -13.94 3.12 0.60
C ALA A 156 -12.72 2.45 -0.07
N VAL A 157 -12.35 1.23 0.37
CA VAL A 157 -11.27 0.45 -0.26
C VAL A 157 -11.57 0.14 -1.73
N LYS A 158 -12.81 -0.27 -2.04
CA LYS A 158 -13.25 -0.53 -3.43
C LYS A 158 -13.17 0.73 -4.30
N THR A 159 -13.51 1.88 -3.74
CA THR A 159 -13.42 3.18 -4.43
C THR A 159 -11.96 3.51 -4.76
N VAL A 160 -11.06 3.37 -3.78
CA VAL A 160 -9.61 3.57 -4.00
C VAL A 160 -9.08 2.63 -5.07
N GLY A 161 -9.37 1.33 -4.97
CA GLY A 161 -8.91 0.33 -5.95
C GLY A 161 -9.42 0.60 -7.37
N ARG A 162 -10.72 0.92 -7.50
CA ARG A 162 -11.33 1.24 -8.79
C ARG A 162 -10.72 2.48 -9.44
N VAL A 163 -10.58 3.57 -8.71
CA VAL A 163 -10.01 4.82 -9.24
C VAL A 163 -8.55 4.65 -9.59
N SER A 164 -7.80 3.99 -8.71
CA SER A 164 -6.38 3.68 -8.93
C SER A 164 -6.18 2.87 -10.21
N ALA A 165 -6.95 1.81 -10.39
CA ALA A 165 -6.88 0.95 -11.56
C ALA A 165 -7.29 1.68 -12.85
N TYR A 166 -8.38 2.48 -12.78
CA TYR A 166 -8.82 3.28 -13.91
C TYR A 166 -7.72 4.22 -14.40
N GLU A 167 -7.15 5.02 -13.51
CA GLU A 167 -6.12 5.99 -13.86
C GLU A 167 -4.81 5.32 -14.30
N ALA A 168 -4.41 4.22 -13.64
CA ALA A 168 -3.21 3.47 -13.98
C ALA A 168 -3.32 2.82 -15.37
N ALA A 169 -4.44 2.15 -15.65
CA ALA A 169 -4.71 1.56 -16.95
C ALA A 169 -4.80 2.62 -18.06
N ASP A 170 -5.44 3.75 -17.79
CA ASP A 170 -5.52 4.87 -18.72
C ASP A 170 -4.14 5.47 -19.05
N ASP A 171 -3.19 5.42 -18.08
CA ASP A 171 -1.79 5.76 -18.31
C ASP A 171 -1.00 4.65 -19.03
N GLY A 172 -1.58 3.45 -19.19
CA GLY A 172 -1.00 2.33 -19.91
C GLY A 172 -0.37 1.24 -19.04
N LEU A 173 -0.54 1.34 -17.72
CA LEU A 173 -0.09 0.29 -16.81
C LEU A 173 -1.02 -0.92 -16.90
N ASN A 174 -0.44 -2.12 -16.89
CA ASN A 174 -1.18 -3.39 -16.90
C ASN A 174 -1.13 -4.08 -15.54
N MET A 175 -0.12 -3.76 -14.71
CA MET A 175 0.14 -4.40 -13.44
C MET A 175 0.51 -3.36 -12.39
N THR A 176 0.20 -3.66 -11.13
CA THR A 176 0.67 -2.88 -9.98
C THR A 176 1.33 -3.75 -8.93
N TRP A 177 2.35 -3.21 -8.26
CA TRP A 177 3.00 -3.81 -7.08
C TRP A 177 2.22 -3.44 -5.81
N ALA A 178 0.94 -3.77 -5.80
CA ALA A 178 -0.02 -3.52 -4.73
C ALA A 178 -1.13 -4.59 -4.76
N PRO A 179 -1.84 -4.78 -3.63
CA PRO A 179 -1.69 -4.15 -2.34
C PRO A 179 -0.52 -4.72 -1.50
N MET A 180 0.00 -3.90 -0.58
CA MET A 180 0.87 -4.37 0.48
C MET A 180 0.00 -4.88 1.62
N VAL A 181 0.17 -6.15 1.97
CA VAL A 181 -0.68 -6.85 2.96
C VAL A 181 0.15 -7.41 4.13
N ASP A 182 1.32 -6.85 4.36
CA ASP A 182 2.12 -7.16 5.54
C ASP A 182 1.42 -6.70 6.82
N VAL A 183 1.18 -7.61 7.75
CA VAL A 183 0.72 -7.25 9.09
C VAL A 183 1.87 -6.62 9.84
N SER A 184 1.71 -5.39 10.33
CA SER A 184 2.75 -4.65 11.04
C SER A 184 2.35 -4.39 12.48
N ARG A 185 3.15 -4.90 13.43
CA ARG A 185 2.96 -4.73 14.89
C ARG A 185 4.06 -3.89 15.53
N ASP A 186 4.99 -3.40 14.73
CA ASP A 186 6.10 -2.56 15.18
C ASP A 186 6.10 -1.22 14.42
N PRO A 187 5.66 -0.13 15.05
CA PRO A 187 5.60 1.18 14.40
C PRO A 187 6.97 1.78 14.10
N ARG A 188 8.07 1.17 14.55
CA ARG A 188 9.42 1.58 14.14
C ARG A 188 9.69 1.29 12.66
N TRP A 189 9.02 0.29 12.09
CA TRP A 189 9.12 -0.03 10.67
C TRP A 189 8.43 1.03 9.81
N GLY A 190 9.19 1.65 8.88
CA GLY A 190 8.70 2.76 8.06
C GLY A 190 7.59 2.38 7.10
N ARG A 191 7.63 1.15 6.59
CA ARG A 191 6.66 0.63 5.62
C ARG A 191 5.31 0.24 6.23
N GLY A 192 5.15 0.32 7.54
CA GLY A 192 3.82 0.21 8.17
C GLY A 192 2.79 1.16 7.55
N SER A 193 3.22 2.29 6.98
CA SER A 193 2.37 3.25 6.24
C SER A 193 1.72 2.67 4.98
N GLU A 194 2.33 1.65 4.37
CA GLU A 194 1.90 1.04 3.11
C GLU A 194 0.80 -0.03 3.29
N GLY A 195 0.67 -0.60 4.50
CA GLY A 195 -0.25 -1.69 4.84
C GLY A 195 -1.48 -1.24 5.61
N PHE A 196 -2.26 -2.22 6.09
CA PHE A 196 -3.54 -1.99 6.75
C PHE A 196 -3.47 -2.13 8.29
N GLY A 197 -2.27 -2.13 8.87
CA GLY A 197 -2.05 -2.07 10.32
C GLY A 197 -1.70 -3.40 10.99
N GLU A 198 -2.07 -3.51 12.29
CA GLU A 198 -1.60 -4.61 13.15
C GLU A 198 -2.49 -5.86 13.13
N ASP A 199 -3.69 -5.75 12.57
CA ASP A 199 -4.70 -6.79 12.65
C ASP A 199 -4.75 -7.66 11.40
N THR A 200 -4.70 -8.98 11.61
CA THR A 200 -4.71 -9.96 10.52
C THR A 200 -6.04 -9.96 9.75
N TYR A 201 -7.18 -9.88 10.45
CA TYR A 201 -8.50 -9.96 9.82
C TYR A 201 -8.81 -8.69 9.02
N LEU A 202 -8.54 -7.51 9.60
CA LEU A 202 -8.71 -6.23 8.90
C LEU A 202 -7.85 -6.19 7.63
N THR A 203 -6.57 -6.55 7.75
CA THR A 203 -5.63 -6.60 6.60
C THR A 203 -6.10 -7.60 5.54
N THR A 204 -6.63 -8.77 5.97
CA THR A 204 -7.17 -9.79 5.07
C THR A 204 -8.34 -9.26 4.25
N GLU A 205 -9.33 -8.65 4.90
CA GLU A 205 -10.54 -8.18 4.22
C GLU A 205 -10.28 -6.94 3.35
N MET A 206 -9.44 -6.01 3.82
CA MET A 206 -9.05 -4.84 3.02
C MET A 206 -8.19 -5.23 1.82
N GLY A 207 -7.21 -6.12 2.00
CA GLY A 207 -6.39 -6.64 0.91
C GLY A 207 -7.24 -7.37 -0.14
N ARG A 208 -8.17 -8.23 0.28
CA ARG A 208 -9.13 -8.92 -0.59
C ARG A 208 -9.98 -7.93 -1.40
N ALA A 209 -10.51 -6.90 -0.74
CA ALA A 209 -11.32 -5.87 -1.38
C ALA A 209 -10.51 -5.05 -2.40
N MET A 210 -9.27 -4.70 -2.06
CA MET A 210 -8.37 -3.96 -2.95
C MET A 210 -8.05 -4.76 -4.21
N VAL A 211 -7.63 -6.02 -4.08
CA VAL A 211 -7.35 -6.90 -5.24
C VAL A 211 -8.57 -6.99 -6.16
N LYS A 212 -9.76 -7.30 -5.61
CA LYS A 212 -10.99 -7.43 -6.41
C LYS A 212 -11.36 -6.13 -7.11
N SER A 213 -11.19 -4.99 -6.46
CA SER A 213 -11.58 -3.70 -7.05
C SER A 213 -10.59 -3.21 -8.10
N MET A 214 -9.29 -3.50 -7.96
CA MET A 214 -8.29 -3.16 -8.97
C MET A 214 -8.38 -4.05 -10.22
N GLN A 215 -8.65 -5.34 -10.05
CA GLN A 215 -8.75 -6.28 -11.17
C GLN A 215 -10.13 -6.32 -11.83
N GLY A 216 -11.15 -5.75 -11.20
CA GLY A 216 -12.50 -5.71 -11.73
C GLY A 216 -13.07 -7.10 -12.00
N LYS A 217 -13.73 -7.26 -13.15
CA LYS A 217 -14.25 -8.58 -13.58
C LYS A 217 -13.19 -9.43 -14.25
N SER A 218 -12.24 -8.78 -14.92
CA SER A 218 -11.12 -9.40 -15.62
C SER A 218 -9.93 -8.46 -15.66
N PRO A 219 -8.71 -8.95 -15.43
CA PRO A 219 -7.49 -8.13 -15.62
C PRO A 219 -7.29 -7.67 -17.07
N ALA A 220 -8.00 -8.25 -18.03
CA ALA A 220 -8.00 -7.84 -19.43
C ALA A 220 -9.00 -6.69 -19.73
N ASP A 221 -9.84 -6.31 -18.77
CA ASP A 221 -10.75 -5.17 -18.94
C ASP A 221 -9.94 -3.87 -19.02
N ARG A 222 -10.33 -2.98 -19.91
CA ARG A 222 -9.58 -1.75 -20.23
C ARG A 222 -9.13 -0.92 -19.02
N TYR A 223 -9.94 -0.85 -17.98
CA TYR A 223 -9.70 -0.03 -16.79
C TYR A 223 -9.39 -0.86 -15.55
N SER A 224 -8.88 -2.06 -15.77
CA SER A 224 -8.38 -2.96 -14.71
C SER A 224 -6.87 -3.04 -14.75
N VAL A 225 -6.25 -3.38 -13.62
CA VAL A 225 -4.83 -3.69 -13.54
C VAL A 225 -4.63 -4.99 -12.77
N MET A 226 -3.72 -5.83 -13.23
CA MET A 226 -3.30 -7.01 -12.49
C MET A 226 -2.59 -6.59 -11.21
N THR A 227 -2.93 -7.20 -10.09
CA THR A 227 -2.32 -6.93 -8.79
C THR A 227 -1.18 -7.89 -8.47
N SER A 228 -0.26 -7.43 -7.63
CA SER A 228 0.77 -8.25 -7.00
C SER A 228 0.74 -8.01 -5.50
N VAL A 229 0.30 -9.00 -4.72
CA VAL A 229 0.37 -8.89 -3.27
C VAL A 229 1.81 -8.91 -2.79
N LYS A 230 2.14 -8.07 -1.81
CA LYS A 230 3.51 -7.91 -1.31
C LYS A 230 3.53 -7.69 0.21
N HIS A 231 4.65 -8.00 0.90
CA HIS A 231 5.85 -8.70 0.42
C HIS A 231 5.87 -10.10 1.02
N PHE A 232 5.89 -11.12 0.22
CA PHE A 232 5.75 -12.51 0.64
C PHE A 232 7.10 -13.11 1.11
N ALA A 233 7.29 -13.36 2.46
CA ALA A 233 6.25 -13.17 3.45
C ALA A 233 6.79 -12.60 4.77
N ALA A 234 5.83 -12.12 5.56
CA ALA A 234 6.03 -11.68 6.93
C ALA A 234 6.98 -10.49 7.11
N TYR A 235 7.13 -9.64 6.10
CA TYR A 235 8.06 -8.50 6.14
C TYR A 235 7.70 -7.47 7.22
N GLY A 236 6.42 -7.31 7.57
CA GLY A 236 5.98 -6.45 8.67
C GLY A 236 6.40 -6.91 10.08
N ALA A 237 7.07 -8.07 10.19
CA ALA A 237 7.54 -8.63 11.45
C ALA A 237 9.07 -8.56 11.64
N VAL A 238 9.77 -7.77 10.83
CA VAL A 238 11.24 -7.62 10.94
C VAL A 238 11.66 -7.21 12.33
N GLU A 239 12.73 -7.84 12.84
CA GLU A 239 13.24 -7.61 14.18
C GLU A 239 13.62 -6.15 14.41
N GLY A 240 13.08 -5.59 15.50
CA GLY A 240 13.30 -4.20 15.89
C GLY A 240 12.67 -3.17 14.97
N GLY A 241 11.74 -3.58 14.09
CA GLY A 241 11.17 -2.70 13.06
C GLY A 241 12.22 -2.16 12.09
N LYS A 242 13.38 -2.82 12.01
CA LYS A 242 14.50 -2.39 11.18
C LYS A 242 14.34 -2.92 9.76
N GLU A 243 14.30 -2.01 8.80
CA GLU A 243 14.15 -2.34 7.39
C GLU A 243 15.19 -3.34 6.91
N TYR A 244 14.82 -4.27 6.04
CA TYR A 244 15.66 -5.33 5.47
C TYR A 244 16.20 -6.36 6.49
N ASN A 245 15.73 -6.34 7.75
CA ASN A 245 16.21 -7.23 8.78
C ASN A 245 15.53 -8.61 8.71
N THR A 246 15.96 -9.52 9.54
CA THR A 246 15.43 -10.89 9.63
C THR A 246 14.09 -10.95 10.36
N VAL A 247 13.37 -12.04 10.10
CA VAL A 247 12.16 -12.45 10.82
C VAL A 247 12.36 -13.85 11.39
N ASP A 248 12.08 -14.04 12.66
CA ASP A 248 12.10 -15.35 13.32
C ASP A 248 10.80 -15.56 14.09
N MET A 249 10.06 -16.61 13.73
CA MET A 249 8.79 -16.95 14.39
C MET A 249 8.40 -18.41 14.20
N SER A 250 7.55 -18.91 15.12
CA SER A 250 7.02 -20.26 14.97
C SER A 250 6.12 -20.40 13.72
N PRO A 251 6.03 -21.59 13.12
CA PRO A 251 5.11 -21.86 12.03
C PRO A 251 3.65 -21.52 12.39
N GLN A 252 3.23 -21.80 13.63
CA GLN A 252 1.87 -21.46 14.10
C GLN A 252 1.60 -19.97 14.02
N ARG A 253 2.55 -19.13 14.47
CA ARG A 253 2.41 -17.68 14.38
C ARG A 253 2.40 -17.19 12.95
N LEU A 254 3.27 -17.73 12.12
CA LEU A 254 3.32 -17.40 10.70
C LEU A 254 1.98 -17.66 10.01
N PHE A 255 1.42 -18.85 10.17
CA PHE A 255 0.18 -19.27 9.52
C PHE A 255 -1.09 -18.65 10.14
N ASN A 256 -1.10 -18.32 11.44
CA ASN A 256 -2.25 -17.69 12.07
C ASN A 256 -2.28 -16.17 11.89
N ASP A 257 -1.12 -15.50 11.88
CA ASP A 257 -1.06 -14.05 12.01
C ASP A 257 -0.59 -13.35 10.72
N TYR A 258 0.34 -13.95 9.97
CA TYR A 258 1.04 -13.23 8.88
C TYR A 258 0.68 -13.72 7.47
N LEU A 259 0.44 -15.01 7.26
CA LEU A 259 0.11 -15.55 5.94
C LEU A 259 -1.33 -15.35 5.46
N PRO A 260 -2.36 -15.22 6.32
CA PRO A 260 -3.74 -15.13 5.86
C PRO A 260 -4.03 -13.98 4.89
N PRO A 261 -3.48 -12.75 5.04
CA PRO A 261 -3.74 -11.68 4.08
C PRO A 261 -3.21 -11.96 2.67
N TYR A 262 -2.04 -12.61 2.55
CA TYR A 262 -1.51 -13.00 1.23
C TYR A 262 -2.40 -14.04 0.57
N LYS A 263 -2.76 -15.10 1.31
CA LYS A 263 -3.66 -16.14 0.82
C LYS A 263 -4.98 -15.55 0.31
N ALA A 264 -5.55 -14.64 1.09
CA ALA A 264 -6.80 -13.96 0.71
C ALA A 264 -6.66 -13.09 -0.56
N GLY A 265 -5.53 -12.42 -0.73
CA GLY A 265 -5.25 -11.66 -1.95
C GLY A 265 -5.11 -12.56 -3.18
N LEU A 266 -4.48 -13.73 -3.03
CA LEU A 266 -4.37 -14.72 -4.09
C LEU A 266 -5.72 -15.36 -4.43
N GLU A 267 -6.51 -15.72 -3.43
CA GLU A 267 -7.88 -16.23 -3.61
C GLU A 267 -8.80 -15.18 -4.25
N ALA A 268 -8.51 -13.89 -4.04
CA ALA A 268 -9.19 -12.78 -4.71
C ALA A 268 -8.78 -12.62 -6.18
N GLY A 269 -7.75 -13.34 -6.64
CA GLY A 269 -7.33 -13.42 -8.04
C GLY A 269 -6.05 -12.66 -8.36
N SER A 270 -5.26 -12.21 -7.37
CA SER A 270 -3.95 -11.56 -7.64
C SER A 270 -3.09 -12.42 -8.55
N GLY A 271 -2.60 -11.87 -9.66
CA GLY A 271 -1.82 -12.59 -10.67
C GLY A 271 -0.34 -12.67 -10.38
N ALA A 272 0.13 -11.96 -9.36
CA ALA A 272 1.54 -11.99 -8.96
C ALA A 272 1.69 -11.91 -7.44
N VAL A 273 2.88 -12.33 -6.99
CA VAL A 273 3.39 -12.18 -5.63
C VAL A 273 4.78 -11.56 -5.72
N MET A 274 5.01 -10.45 -5.03
CA MET A 274 6.36 -9.93 -4.82
C MET A 274 6.94 -10.57 -3.57
N VAL A 275 8.11 -11.20 -3.72
CA VAL A 275 8.79 -11.93 -2.64
C VAL A 275 9.59 -10.96 -1.79
N ALA A 276 9.51 -11.10 -0.48
CA ALA A 276 10.09 -10.17 0.48
C ALA A 276 11.63 -10.16 0.48
N LEU A 277 12.20 -9.05 0.94
CA LEU A 277 13.66 -8.86 1.09
C LEU A 277 14.23 -9.49 2.37
N ASN A 278 13.40 -9.76 3.37
CA ASN A 278 13.83 -10.32 4.64
C ASN A 278 14.17 -11.82 4.54
N SER A 279 14.97 -12.30 5.48
CA SER A 279 15.02 -13.73 5.79
C SER A 279 13.90 -14.12 6.75
N LEU A 280 13.35 -15.31 6.58
CA LEU A 280 12.35 -15.93 7.43
C LEU A 280 12.95 -17.19 8.05
N ASN A 281 13.05 -17.23 9.38
CA ASN A 281 13.62 -18.36 10.12
C ASN A 281 15.01 -18.79 9.58
N GLY A 282 15.84 -17.80 9.24
CA GLY A 282 17.20 -18.00 8.75
C GLY A 282 17.33 -18.19 7.23
N THR A 283 16.23 -18.29 6.48
CA THR A 283 16.26 -18.45 5.01
C THR A 283 15.75 -17.18 4.33
N PRO A 284 16.53 -16.52 3.44
CA PRO A 284 16.02 -15.40 2.65
C PRO A 284 14.81 -15.84 1.82
N ALA A 285 13.73 -15.07 1.86
CA ALA A 285 12.49 -15.42 1.16
C ALA A 285 12.71 -15.70 -0.34
N THR A 286 13.64 -14.97 -0.99
CA THR A 286 14.02 -15.16 -2.41
C THR A 286 14.67 -16.54 -2.68
N SER A 287 15.19 -17.25 -1.67
CA SER A 287 15.77 -18.57 -1.78
C SER A 287 14.97 -19.67 -1.08
N ASP A 288 13.83 -19.32 -0.51
CA ASP A 288 13.03 -20.25 0.32
C ASP A 288 12.10 -21.12 -0.53
N SER A 289 12.58 -22.30 -0.90
CA SER A 289 11.81 -23.27 -1.68
C SER A 289 10.58 -23.78 -0.93
N TRP A 290 10.64 -23.92 0.41
CA TRP A 290 9.48 -24.31 1.20
C TRP A 290 8.37 -23.26 1.08
N LEU A 291 8.71 -21.99 1.27
CA LEU A 291 7.74 -20.89 1.18
C LEU A 291 7.14 -20.76 -0.23
N LEU A 292 8.01 -20.80 -1.26
CA LEU A 292 7.64 -20.50 -2.64
C LEU A 292 7.05 -21.69 -3.40
N LYS A 293 7.42 -22.92 -3.06
CA LYS A 293 6.90 -24.13 -3.71
C LYS A 293 5.89 -24.84 -2.83
N ASP A 294 6.31 -25.33 -1.66
CA ASP A 294 5.43 -26.18 -0.86
C ASP A 294 4.19 -25.42 -0.37
N VAL A 295 4.36 -24.19 0.16
CA VAL A 295 3.24 -23.38 0.64
C VAL A 295 2.51 -22.70 -0.52
N LEU A 296 3.22 -21.88 -1.31
CA LEU A 296 2.58 -21.00 -2.30
C LEU A 296 2.01 -21.81 -3.48
N ARG A 297 2.80 -22.75 -4.06
CA ARG A 297 2.42 -23.48 -5.28
C ARG A 297 1.62 -24.74 -4.97
N ASP A 298 2.11 -25.58 -4.08
CA ASP A 298 1.54 -26.92 -3.86
C ASP A 298 0.34 -26.86 -2.93
N GLU A 299 0.44 -26.18 -1.78
CA GLU A 299 -0.67 -26.07 -0.83
C GLU A 299 -1.74 -25.08 -1.29
N TRP A 300 -1.35 -23.86 -1.72
CA TRP A 300 -2.31 -22.83 -2.12
C TRP A 300 -2.68 -22.87 -3.60
N GLY A 301 -1.97 -23.64 -4.42
CA GLY A 301 -2.26 -23.80 -5.84
C GLY A 301 -2.01 -22.57 -6.70
N PHE A 302 -1.21 -21.61 -6.26
CA PHE A 302 -0.92 -20.38 -6.98
C PHE A 302 -0.25 -20.63 -8.33
N LYS A 303 -0.78 -20.02 -9.41
CA LYS A 303 -0.31 -20.22 -10.81
C LYS A 303 0.27 -18.95 -11.45
N GLY A 304 0.24 -17.82 -10.74
CA GLY A 304 0.74 -16.54 -11.23
C GLY A 304 2.27 -16.39 -11.13
N ILE A 305 2.76 -15.16 -11.27
CA ILE A 305 4.19 -14.83 -11.23
C ILE A 305 4.66 -14.68 -9.79
N THR A 306 5.82 -15.25 -9.46
CA THR A 306 6.65 -14.86 -8.33
C THR A 306 7.73 -13.91 -8.84
N VAL A 307 7.70 -12.68 -8.40
CA VAL A 307 8.70 -11.66 -8.74
C VAL A 307 9.60 -11.41 -7.52
N SER A 308 10.92 -11.34 -7.73
CA SER A 308 11.81 -10.88 -6.66
C SER A 308 11.52 -9.41 -6.33
N ASP A 309 11.81 -8.98 -5.13
CA ASP A 309 11.93 -7.55 -4.84
C ASP A 309 13.19 -6.97 -5.51
N HIS A 310 13.36 -5.65 -5.44
CA HIS A 310 14.40 -4.89 -6.13
C HIS A 310 15.81 -5.37 -5.77
N GLY A 311 16.50 -6.01 -6.72
CA GLY A 311 17.86 -6.52 -6.54
C GLY A 311 18.01 -7.70 -5.59
N ALA A 312 16.92 -8.30 -5.09
CA ALA A 312 16.94 -9.33 -4.05
C ALA A 312 17.75 -10.59 -4.43
N ILE A 313 17.86 -10.92 -5.72
CA ILE A 313 18.68 -12.05 -6.16
C ILE A 313 20.18 -11.80 -5.88
N LYS A 314 20.66 -10.57 -6.10
CA LYS A 314 22.06 -10.19 -5.79
C LYS A 314 22.34 -10.28 -4.29
N GLU A 315 21.35 -9.98 -3.48
CA GLU A 315 21.46 -9.94 -2.02
C GLU A 315 21.67 -11.32 -1.40
N LEU A 316 21.32 -12.42 -2.09
CA LEU A 316 21.57 -13.78 -1.62
C LEU A 316 23.04 -14.05 -1.31
N ILE A 317 23.96 -13.35 -1.99
CA ILE A 317 25.40 -13.42 -1.72
C ILE A 317 25.71 -12.80 -0.35
N LYS A 318 25.11 -11.64 -0.06
CA LYS A 318 25.27 -10.95 1.24
C LYS A 318 24.57 -11.68 2.38
N HIS A 319 23.47 -12.37 2.11
CA HIS A 319 22.83 -13.27 3.05
C HIS A 319 23.68 -14.52 3.35
N GLY A 320 24.70 -14.81 2.53
CA GLY A 320 25.58 -15.97 2.72
C GLY A 320 24.97 -17.30 2.26
N VAL A 321 23.89 -17.26 1.46
CA VAL A 321 23.20 -18.46 0.94
C VAL A 321 23.55 -18.75 -0.52
N ALA A 322 24.28 -17.85 -1.18
CA ALA A 322 24.86 -18.04 -2.50
C ALA A 322 26.35 -17.69 -2.48
N ALA A 323 27.19 -18.50 -3.14
CA ALA A 323 28.63 -18.31 -3.17
C ALA A 323 29.07 -17.17 -4.10
N ASP A 324 28.35 -16.98 -5.20
CA ASP A 324 28.66 -16.04 -6.26
C ASP A 324 27.39 -15.70 -7.07
N PRO A 325 27.45 -14.79 -8.04
CA PRO A 325 26.30 -14.40 -8.85
C PRO A 325 25.64 -15.54 -9.64
N GLU A 326 26.41 -16.51 -10.14
CA GLU A 326 25.89 -17.69 -10.85
C GLU A 326 25.09 -18.58 -9.90
N ASP A 327 25.62 -18.78 -8.69
CA ASP A 327 24.94 -19.54 -7.66
C ASP A 327 23.67 -18.85 -7.15
N ALA A 328 23.71 -17.52 -6.99
CA ALA A 328 22.52 -16.73 -6.60
C ALA A 328 21.36 -16.92 -7.61
N VAL A 329 21.65 -16.85 -8.91
CA VAL A 329 20.66 -17.09 -9.97
C VAL A 329 20.10 -18.52 -9.90
N ARG A 330 20.98 -19.51 -9.74
CA ARG A 330 20.59 -20.92 -9.63
C ARG A 330 19.67 -21.15 -8.43
N VAL A 331 20.02 -20.62 -7.28
CA VAL A 331 19.26 -20.78 -6.02
C VAL A 331 17.90 -20.11 -6.14
N ALA A 332 17.84 -18.84 -6.60
CA ALA A 332 16.59 -18.11 -6.75
C ALA A 332 15.61 -18.77 -7.73
N LEU A 333 16.08 -19.13 -8.93
CA LEU A 333 15.22 -19.79 -9.92
C LEU A 333 14.72 -21.14 -9.41
N LYS A 334 15.59 -21.95 -8.79
CA LYS A 334 15.21 -23.25 -8.22
C LYS A 334 14.30 -23.13 -7.01
N ALA A 335 14.37 -22.05 -6.25
CA ALA A 335 13.42 -21.76 -5.19
C ALA A 335 12.04 -21.42 -5.73
N GLY A 336 11.93 -20.93 -6.98
CA GLY A 336 10.66 -20.62 -7.61
C GLY A 336 10.49 -19.16 -8.02
N ILE A 337 11.55 -18.33 -8.01
CA ILE A 337 11.50 -16.95 -8.53
C ILE A 337 11.38 -16.99 -10.05
N ASN A 338 10.24 -16.54 -10.57
CA ASN A 338 10.01 -16.49 -12.02
C ASN A 338 10.65 -15.25 -12.64
N MET A 339 10.50 -14.08 -12.00
CA MET A 339 10.92 -12.80 -12.58
C MET A 339 11.89 -12.07 -11.66
N SER A 340 13.02 -11.63 -12.22
CA SER A 340 14.03 -10.82 -11.55
C SER A 340 13.73 -9.33 -11.72
N MET A 341 13.67 -8.58 -10.61
CA MET A 341 13.46 -7.14 -10.62
C MET A 341 14.79 -6.38 -10.53
N SER A 342 15.02 -5.51 -11.53
CA SER A 342 16.10 -4.51 -11.57
C SER A 342 17.54 -5.02 -11.57
N ASP A 343 17.81 -6.30 -11.92
CA ASP A 343 19.17 -6.76 -12.08
C ASP A 343 19.40 -7.45 -13.44
N GLU A 344 20.67 -7.59 -13.80
CA GLU A 344 21.08 -8.28 -15.02
C GLU A 344 21.45 -9.76 -14.81
N TYR A 345 21.27 -10.28 -13.60
CA TYR A 345 21.78 -11.61 -13.25
C TYR A 345 21.15 -12.72 -14.07
N TYR A 346 19.85 -12.69 -14.31
CA TYR A 346 19.20 -13.73 -15.14
C TYR A 346 19.74 -13.71 -16.58
N SER A 347 19.85 -12.54 -17.21
CA SER A 347 20.39 -12.48 -18.58
C SER A 347 21.86 -12.85 -18.68
N LYS A 348 22.64 -12.57 -17.63
CA LYS A 348 24.09 -12.80 -17.64
C LYS A 348 24.48 -14.22 -17.31
N TYR A 349 23.80 -14.89 -16.39
CA TYR A 349 24.23 -16.18 -15.84
C TYR A 349 23.35 -17.36 -16.23
N LEU A 350 22.05 -17.21 -16.52
CA LEU A 350 21.20 -18.32 -16.94
C LEU A 350 21.69 -19.03 -18.20
N PRO A 351 22.19 -18.35 -19.27
CA PRO A 351 22.70 -19.08 -20.43
C PRO A 351 23.81 -20.08 -20.10
N GLY A 352 24.74 -19.70 -19.23
CA GLY A 352 25.83 -20.58 -18.73
C GLY A 352 25.31 -21.73 -17.88
N LEU A 353 24.38 -21.45 -16.97
CA LEU A 353 23.75 -22.45 -16.11
C LEU A 353 22.97 -23.51 -16.90
N ILE A 354 22.27 -23.11 -17.95
CA ILE A 354 21.54 -24.02 -18.85
C ILE A 354 22.52 -24.86 -19.66
N LYS A 355 23.55 -24.23 -20.24
CA LYS A 355 24.58 -24.95 -21.02
C LYS A 355 25.33 -25.96 -20.17
N SER A 356 25.57 -25.69 -18.90
CA SER A 356 26.23 -26.61 -17.96
C SER A 356 25.28 -27.65 -17.35
N GLY A 357 23.97 -27.58 -17.60
CA GLY A 357 22.97 -28.47 -17.03
C GLY A 357 22.66 -28.22 -15.55
N LYS A 358 23.20 -27.14 -14.94
CA LYS A 358 22.89 -26.74 -13.56
C LYS A 358 21.46 -26.21 -13.42
N VAL A 359 20.91 -25.65 -14.50
CA VAL A 359 19.49 -25.32 -14.70
C VAL A 359 19.02 -26.05 -15.95
N THR A 360 17.89 -26.71 -15.87
CA THR A 360 17.29 -27.45 -16.97
C THR A 360 16.42 -26.58 -17.85
N MET A 361 16.21 -26.96 -19.11
CA MET A 361 15.23 -26.30 -19.99
C MET A 361 13.81 -26.37 -19.42
N ALA A 362 13.47 -27.43 -18.72
CA ALA A 362 12.16 -27.57 -18.08
C ALA A 362 11.94 -26.53 -16.98
N GLU A 363 12.95 -26.23 -16.16
CA GLU A 363 12.89 -25.16 -15.13
C GLU A 363 12.77 -23.77 -15.77
N LEU A 364 13.49 -23.52 -16.88
CA LEU A 364 13.35 -22.26 -17.62
C LEU A 364 11.97 -22.14 -18.29
N ASP A 365 11.46 -23.20 -18.89
CA ASP A 365 10.15 -23.22 -19.54
C ASP A 365 9.02 -23.03 -18.53
N ASP A 366 9.14 -23.61 -17.34
CA ASP A 366 8.18 -23.43 -16.25
C ASP A 366 8.13 -21.97 -15.79
N ALA A 367 9.28 -21.38 -15.49
CA ALA A 367 9.36 -19.97 -15.10
C ALA A 367 8.78 -19.03 -16.18
N THR A 368 9.15 -19.27 -17.45
CA THR A 368 8.66 -18.46 -18.58
C THR A 368 7.16 -18.63 -18.77
N ARG A 369 6.64 -19.82 -18.61
CA ARG A 369 5.20 -20.13 -18.71
C ARG A 369 4.37 -19.30 -17.74
N HIS A 370 4.81 -19.12 -16.49
CA HIS A 370 4.10 -18.29 -15.53
C HIS A 370 3.97 -16.84 -16.00
N VAL A 371 5.03 -16.27 -16.56
CA VAL A 371 5.03 -14.91 -17.09
C VAL A 371 4.11 -14.77 -18.30
N LEU A 372 4.21 -15.72 -19.25
CA LEU A 372 3.38 -15.72 -20.46
C LEU A 372 1.89 -15.94 -20.15
N ASN A 373 1.58 -16.79 -19.17
CA ASN A 373 0.21 -17.00 -18.72
C ASN A 373 -0.41 -15.71 -18.19
N VAL A 374 0.30 -14.95 -17.35
CA VAL A 374 -0.20 -13.66 -16.83
C VAL A 374 -0.36 -12.63 -17.95
N LYS A 375 0.57 -12.57 -18.89
CA LYS A 375 0.41 -11.72 -20.10
C LYS A 375 -0.82 -12.07 -20.91
N TYR A 376 -1.10 -13.37 -21.02
CA TYR A 376 -2.31 -13.84 -21.70
C TYR A 376 -3.58 -13.44 -20.95
N ASP A 377 -3.58 -13.67 -19.64
CA ASP A 377 -4.73 -13.34 -18.78
C ASP A 377 -5.02 -11.83 -18.72
N MET A 378 -3.99 -10.99 -18.91
CA MET A 378 -4.13 -9.53 -19.10
C MET A 378 -4.62 -9.13 -20.51
N GLY A 379 -4.86 -10.09 -21.41
CA GLY A 379 -5.33 -9.84 -22.77
C GLY A 379 -4.28 -9.21 -23.72
N LEU A 380 -3.00 -9.18 -23.34
CA LEU A 380 -1.96 -8.52 -24.13
C LEU A 380 -1.72 -9.16 -25.50
N PHE A 381 -2.02 -10.46 -25.65
CA PHE A 381 -1.99 -11.14 -26.96
C PHE A 381 -3.24 -10.90 -27.80
N ASN A 382 -4.28 -10.31 -27.23
CA ASN A 382 -5.42 -9.81 -27.99
C ASN A 382 -5.16 -8.40 -28.50
N ASP A 383 -4.72 -7.52 -27.59
CA ASP A 383 -4.34 -6.15 -27.93
C ASP A 383 -3.24 -5.65 -26.94
N PRO A 384 -2.00 -5.46 -27.41
CA PRO A 384 -0.90 -4.98 -26.57
C PRO A 384 -1.09 -3.54 -26.07
N TYR A 385 -2.08 -2.80 -26.57
CA TYR A 385 -2.38 -1.42 -26.23
C TYR A 385 -3.74 -1.26 -25.51
N SER A 386 -4.39 -2.37 -25.14
CA SER A 386 -5.75 -2.39 -24.60
C SER A 386 -5.97 -1.47 -23.40
N HIS A 387 -4.94 -1.33 -22.55
CA HIS A 387 -4.96 -0.49 -21.35
C HIS A 387 -4.50 0.96 -21.59
N LEU A 388 -3.93 1.25 -22.77
CA LEU A 388 -3.37 2.57 -23.04
C LEU A 388 -4.44 3.55 -23.51
N GLY A 389 -4.60 4.68 -22.82
CA GLY A 389 -5.50 5.75 -23.18
C GLY A 389 -5.21 6.40 -24.54
N PRO A 390 -6.09 7.27 -25.05
CA PRO A 390 -5.91 7.96 -26.32
C PRO A 390 -4.57 8.71 -26.38
N LYS A 391 -3.92 8.68 -27.54
CA LYS A 391 -2.58 9.25 -27.74
C LYS A 391 -2.48 10.75 -27.41
N ASP A 392 -3.54 11.49 -27.67
CA ASP A 392 -3.58 12.95 -27.62
C ASP A 392 -4.27 13.47 -26.33
N SER A 393 -4.66 12.60 -25.41
CA SER A 393 -5.24 13.02 -24.13
C SER A 393 -4.17 13.43 -23.14
N ASP A 394 -4.32 14.62 -22.54
CA ASP A 394 -3.43 15.09 -21.47
C ASP A 394 -3.84 14.46 -20.13
N PRO A 395 -2.96 13.67 -19.47
CA PRO A 395 -3.24 13.14 -18.15
C PRO A 395 -3.37 14.21 -17.04
N LYS A 396 -3.00 15.46 -17.29
CA LYS A 396 -3.22 16.60 -16.38
C LYS A 396 -4.66 17.07 -16.34
N ASP A 397 -5.56 16.33 -16.88
CA ASP A 397 -6.92 16.71 -17.18
C ASP A 397 -7.73 17.16 -15.97
N THR A 398 -8.29 18.35 -16.11
CA THR A 398 -9.36 18.89 -15.28
C THR A 398 -10.75 18.48 -15.80
N ASN A 399 -10.87 17.33 -16.43
CA ASN A 399 -12.11 16.81 -16.99
C ASN A 399 -13.12 16.41 -15.90
N ALA A 400 -14.32 16.03 -16.30
CA ALA A 400 -15.38 15.65 -15.36
C ALA A 400 -15.00 14.46 -14.48
N GLU A 401 -14.21 13.54 -15.01
CA GLU A 401 -13.79 12.33 -14.35
C GLU A 401 -12.72 12.60 -13.28
N SER A 402 -11.70 13.39 -13.62
CA SER A 402 -10.71 13.87 -12.63
C SER A 402 -11.38 14.60 -11.46
N ARG A 403 -12.40 15.44 -11.73
CA ARG A 403 -13.17 16.09 -10.68
C ARG A 403 -13.96 15.10 -9.81
N LEU A 404 -14.49 14.03 -10.41
CA LEU A 404 -15.18 12.99 -9.67
C LEU A 404 -14.20 12.25 -8.76
N HIS A 405 -13.06 11.81 -9.29
CA HIS A 405 -12.03 11.13 -8.51
C HIS A 405 -11.52 11.97 -7.34
N ARG A 406 -11.30 13.27 -7.55
CA ARG A 406 -10.93 14.19 -6.46
C ARG A 406 -12.01 14.32 -5.39
N LYS A 407 -13.30 14.33 -5.79
CA LYS A 407 -14.42 14.30 -4.84
C LYS A 407 -14.40 13.02 -4.03
N GLU A 408 -14.24 11.86 -4.67
CA GLU A 408 -14.14 10.56 -4.01
C GLU A 408 -12.91 10.50 -3.08
N ALA A 409 -11.77 11.07 -3.48
CA ALA A 409 -10.58 11.16 -2.63
C ALA A 409 -10.84 11.97 -1.35
N ARG A 410 -11.60 13.11 -1.43
CA ARG A 410 -12.01 13.85 -0.26
C ARG A 410 -12.96 13.05 0.64
N GLU A 411 -13.90 12.30 0.05
CA GLU A 411 -14.83 11.46 0.79
C GLU A 411 -14.11 10.36 1.56
N VAL A 412 -13.19 9.64 0.91
CA VAL A 412 -12.37 8.62 1.55
C VAL A 412 -11.45 9.23 2.61
N ALA A 413 -10.83 10.38 2.32
CA ALA A 413 -9.93 11.02 3.27
C ALA A 413 -10.66 11.40 4.58
N ARG A 414 -11.83 12.03 4.52
CA ARG A 414 -12.54 12.41 5.74
C ARG A 414 -13.04 11.21 6.55
N GLU A 415 -13.31 10.07 5.92
CA GLU A 415 -13.63 8.81 6.61
C GLU A 415 -12.41 8.18 7.31
N SER A 416 -11.22 8.52 6.86
CA SER A 416 -9.94 7.98 7.35
C SER A 416 -9.37 8.76 8.54
N LEU A 417 -9.91 9.95 8.84
CA LEU A 417 -9.42 10.80 9.93
C LEU A 417 -9.93 10.31 11.29
N VAL A 418 -9.03 10.24 12.28
CA VAL A 418 -9.34 9.71 13.60
C VAL A 418 -9.25 10.80 14.66
N LEU A 419 -10.35 11.11 15.31
CA LEU A 419 -10.36 12.03 16.45
C LEU A 419 -9.88 11.30 17.69
N LEU A 420 -8.64 11.59 18.14
CA LEU A 420 -8.02 10.93 19.30
C LEU A 420 -8.40 11.59 20.62
N LYS A 421 -8.59 12.92 20.61
CA LYS A 421 -8.92 13.69 21.81
C LYS A 421 -9.79 14.88 21.45
N ASN A 422 -10.76 15.22 22.31
CA ASN A 422 -11.58 16.41 22.19
C ASN A 422 -12.09 16.88 23.56
N ARG A 423 -11.25 17.62 24.28
CA ARG A 423 -11.57 18.13 25.61
C ARG A 423 -12.42 19.38 25.49
N LEU A 424 -13.44 19.49 26.33
CA LEU A 424 -14.34 20.63 26.43
C LEU A 424 -14.97 21.03 25.07
N ASP A 425 -15.22 20.05 24.19
CA ASP A 425 -15.78 20.28 22.87
C ASP A 425 -15.02 21.36 22.07
N THR A 426 -13.67 21.32 22.15
CA THR A 426 -12.79 22.26 21.42
C THR A 426 -13.02 22.16 19.92
N LEU A 427 -13.30 20.96 19.41
CA LEU A 427 -13.78 20.70 18.06
C LEU A 427 -15.28 20.37 18.10
N PRO A 428 -16.05 20.73 17.07
CA PRO A 428 -15.66 21.46 15.86
C PRO A 428 -15.44 22.96 16.09
N LEU A 429 -14.53 23.54 15.28
CA LEU A 429 -14.20 24.97 15.31
C LEU A 429 -15.34 25.81 14.72
N LYS A 430 -15.38 27.08 15.08
CA LYS A 430 -16.28 28.08 14.49
C LYS A 430 -15.65 28.71 13.26
N LYS A 431 -16.41 28.80 12.15
CA LYS A 431 -15.91 29.40 10.88
C LYS A 431 -15.71 30.93 10.94
N ASP A 432 -16.25 31.59 11.92
CA ASP A 432 -16.13 33.04 12.15
C ASP A 432 -15.03 33.42 13.18
N ALA A 433 -14.31 32.41 13.70
CA ALA A 433 -13.22 32.60 14.62
C ALA A 433 -11.95 33.15 13.95
N THR A 434 -11.07 33.76 14.75
CA THR A 434 -9.69 34.03 14.37
C THR A 434 -8.86 32.79 14.70
N ILE A 435 -8.31 32.13 13.70
CA ILE A 435 -7.59 30.86 13.85
C ILE A 435 -6.11 31.05 13.49
N ALA A 436 -5.22 30.73 14.40
CA ALA A 436 -3.80 30.59 14.10
C ALA A 436 -3.51 29.18 13.58
N VAL A 437 -3.10 29.07 12.33
CA VAL A 437 -2.61 27.82 11.74
C VAL A 437 -1.09 27.85 11.78
N VAL A 438 -0.49 26.89 12.47
CA VAL A 438 0.95 26.89 12.75
C VAL A 438 1.56 25.54 12.39
N GLY A 439 2.80 25.53 11.95
CA GLY A 439 3.55 24.30 11.67
C GLY A 439 4.10 24.24 10.25
N ALA A 440 5.27 23.62 10.09
CA ALA A 440 5.89 23.43 8.79
C ALA A 440 5.05 22.55 7.85
N LEU A 441 4.29 21.62 8.40
CA LEU A 441 3.41 20.71 7.65
C LEU A 441 2.08 21.36 7.23
N ALA A 442 1.73 22.51 7.82
CA ALA A 442 0.46 23.18 7.53
C ALA A 442 0.29 23.54 6.05
N ASP A 443 1.38 23.91 5.38
CA ASP A 443 1.38 24.29 3.95
C ASP A 443 2.26 23.39 3.09
N SER A 444 2.50 22.14 3.54
CA SER A 444 3.26 21.17 2.77
C SER A 444 2.35 20.43 1.80
N LYS A 445 2.58 20.66 0.51
CA LYS A 445 1.90 19.94 -0.57
C LYS A 445 2.42 18.52 -0.78
N ARG A 446 3.72 18.34 -0.58
CA ARG A 446 4.40 17.06 -0.81
C ARG A 446 4.05 16.06 0.29
N ASP A 447 4.19 16.47 1.56
CA ASP A 447 3.96 15.57 2.68
C ASP A 447 2.49 15.14 2.76
N MET A 448 1.55 15.99 2.31
CA MET A 448 0.13 15.65 2.21
C MET A 448 -0.12 14.36 1.42
N MET A 449 0.68 14.10 0.39
CA MET A 449 0.49 12.95 -0.49
C MET A 449 0.97 11.63 0.12
N GLY A 450 1.93 11.67 1.04
CA GLY A 450 2.56 10.46 1.57
C GLY A 450 3.52 9.78 0.58
N SER A 451 4.11 8.67 1.03
CA SER A 451 5.00 7.82 0.21
C SER A 451 4.21 7.03 -0.84
N TRP A 452 4.90 6.58 -1.90
CA TRP A 452 4.31 5.80 -2.99
C TRP A 452 3.09 6.48 -3.66
N SER A 453 3.20 7.77 -3.89
CA SER A 453 2.14 8.58 -4.51
C SER A 453 2.07 8.47 -6.04
N ALA A 454 2.70 7.46 -6.62
CA ALA A 454 2.69 7.10 -8.04
C ALA A 454 2.90 8.30 -8.99
N ALA A 455 1.96 8.57 -9.90
CA ALA A 455 1.99 9.71 -10.81
C ALA A 455 1.35 10.98 -10.22
N GLY A 456 1.06 11.00 -8.92
CA GLY A 456 0.51 12.16 -8.24
C GLY A 456 1.44 13.38 -8.30
N VAL A 457 0.87 14.55 -8.48
CA VAL A 457 1.61 15.81 -8.60
C VAL A 457 1.41 16.63 -7.33
N ALA A 458 2.46 16.80 -6.53
CA ALA A 458 2.41 17.53 -5.27
C ALA A 458 1.78 18.93 -5.40
N GLY A 459 2.04 19.63 -6.53
CA GLY A 459 1.44 20.92 -6.83
C GLY A 459 -0.08 20.95 -6.84
N GLN A 460 -0.74 19.80 -7.04
CA GLN A 460 -2.20 19.65 -7.10
C GLN A 460 -2.83 19.31 -5.74
N SER A 461 -2.04 18.95 -4.73
CA SER A 461 -2.58 18.65 -3.41
C SER A 461 -3.08 19.90 -2.69
N VAL A 462 -4.15 19.72 -1.92
CA VAL A 462 -4.71 20.76 -1.07
C VAL A 462 -4.06 20.65 0.31
N THR A 463 -3.32 21.70 0.74
CA THR A 463 -2.68 21.74 2.05
C THR A 463 -3.71 21.98 3.17
N VAL A 464 -3.36 21.65 4.42
CA VAL A 464 -4.23 21.93 5.57
C VAL A 464 -4.58 23.42 5.65
N LEU A 465 -3.59 24.29 5.48
CA LEU A 465 -3.79 25.75 5.46
C LEU A 465 -4.77 26.18 4.37
N THR A 466 -4.62 25.63 3.17
CA THR A 466 -5.53 25.91 2.04
C THR A 466 -6.94 25.42 2.32
N GLY A 467 -7.07 24.18 2.84
CA GLY A 467 -8.37 23.61 3.20
C GLY A 467 -9.11 24.41 4.26
N ILE A 468 -8.40 24.85 5.31
CA ILE A 468 -8.96 25.72 6.35
C ILE A 468 -9.41 27.06 5.75
N ARG A 469 -8.59 27.70 4.90
CA ARG A 469 -8.96 28.95 4.21
C ARG A 469 -10.21 28.77 3.35
N ASN A 470 -10.31 27.68 2.61
CA ASN A 470 -11.48 27.36 1.79
C ASN A 470 -12.75 27.21 2.63
N ALA A 471 -12.67 26.52 3.77
CA ALA A 471 -13.82 26.27 4.65
C ALA A 471 -14.30 27.54 5.39
N VAL A 472 -13.38 28.39 5.80
CA VAL A 472 -13.67 29.64 6.52
C VAL A 472 -14.19 30.71 5.56
N GLY A 473 -13.59 30.82 4.36
CA GLY A 473 -13.94 31.84 3.39
C GLY A 473 -13.80 33.27 3.97
N PRO A 474 -14.68 34.22 3.63
CA PRO A 474 -14.62 35.61 4.11
C PRO A 474 -15.15 35.81 5.55
N LYS A 475 -15.63 34.76 6.22
CA LYS A 475 -16.29 34.87 7.52
C LYS A 475 -15.35 34.97 8.71
N GLY A 476 -14.15 34.42 8.62
CA GLY A 476 -13.19 34.40 9.71
C GLY A 476 -11.81 34.88 9.27
N THR A 477 -10.89 34.88 10.23
CA THR A 477 -9.52 35.35 10.01
C THR A 477 -8.54 34.18 10.22
N ILE A 478 -7.67 33.91 9.23
CA ILE A 478 -6.62 32.91 9.32
C ILE A 478 -5.26 33.61 9.42
N LEU A 479 -4.59 33.42 10.54
CA LEU A 479 -3.21 33.81 10.77
C LEU A 479 -2.32 32.59 10.55
N TYR A 480 -1.19 32.76 9.89
CA TYR A 480 -0.27 31.66 9.63
C TYR A 480 1.13 31.99 10.10
N ALA A 481 1.80 31.02 10.70
CA ALA A 481 3.23 31.02 10.96
C ALA A 481 3.81 29.63 10.76
N ARG A 482 5.01 29.52 10.20
CA ARG A 482 5.69 28.23 10.05
C ARG A 482 6.03 27.61 11.41
N GLY A 483 6.46 28.39 12.36
CA GLY A 483 6.68 28.01 13.76
C GLY A 483 7.90 27.17 14.04
N SER A 484 8.22 26.19 13.21
CA SER A 484 9.42 25.34 13.29
C SER A 484 9.78 24.75 11.94
N ASN A 485 10.95 24.16 11.82
CA ASN A 485 11.20 23.15 10.78
C ASN A 485 10.50 21.83 11.15
N ILE A 486 10.40 20.91 10.19
CA ILE A 486 9.88 19.54 10.47
C ILE A 486 10.81 18.85 11.45
N THR A 487 12.11 18.97 11.22
CA THR A 487 13.18 18.57 12.15
C THR A 487 14.39 19.45 11.95
N ASP A 488 15.13 19.74 13.02
CA ASP A 488 16.43 20.42 12.97
C ASP A 488 17.61 19.44 13.05
N ASP A 489 17.33 18.13 13.13
CA ASP A 489 18.37 17.10 13.09
C ASP A 489 18.99 17.03 11.70
N LYS A 490 20.24 17.48 11.61
CA LYS A 490 20.98 17.55 10.34
C LYS A 490 21.15 16.17 9.70
N GLY A 491 21.37 15.12 10.49
CA GLY A 491 21.52 13.75 9.98
C GLY A 491 20.25 13.26 9.31
N ILE A 492 19.08 13.52 9.92
CA ILE A 492 17.78 13.19 9.35
C ILE A 492 17.52 14.02 8.08
N VAL A 493 17.79 15.32 8.11
CA VAL A 493 17.61 16.19 6.93
C VAL A 493 18.50 15.76 5.77
N ASP A 494 19.78 15.50 6.02
CA ASP A 494 20.71 15.03 5.00
C ASP A 494 20.28 13.69 4.40
N PHE A 495 19.80 12.75 5.23
CA PHE A 495 19.27 11.47 4.79
C PHE A 495 18.02 11.62 3.92
N LEU A 496 17.04 12.40 4.35
CA LEU A 496 15.80 12.62 3.61
C LEU A 496 16.03 13.34 2.27
N ASN A 497 17.08 14.14 2.17
CA ASN A 497 17.43 14.91 0.98
C ASN A 497 18.47 14.23 0.07
N LEU A 498 18.78 12.95 0.29
CA LEU A 498 19.86 12.23 -0.39
C LEU A 498 19.70 12.18 -1.92
N TYR A 499 18.49 11.98 -2.40
CA TYR A 499 18.17 11.82 -3.83
C TYR A 499 17.45 13.03 -4.41
N GLU A 500 16.68 13.74 -3.61
CA GLU A 500 15.97 14.95 -4.01
C GLU A 500 15.67 15.82 -2.77
N PRO A 501 15.52 17.12 -2.91
CA PRO A 501 15.19 18.01 -1.80
C PRO A 501 13.78 17.68 -1.26
N ALA A 502 13.70 16.84 -0.24
CA ALA A 502 12.46 16.39 0.39
C ALA A 502 12.04 17.32 1.56
N VAL A 503 13.00 17.80 2.34
CA VAL A 503 12.76 18.66 3.51
C VAL A 503 13.48 19.99 3.33
N VAL A 504 12.72 21.08 3.31
CA VAL A 504 13.25 22.44 3.17
C VAL A 504 13.41 23.08 4.55
N GLN A 505 14.64 23.48 4.87
CA GLN A 505 14.95 24.19 6.10
C GLN A 505 14.69 25.69 5.95
N ASP A 506 14.04 26.30 6.94
CA ASP A 506 13.97 27.75 7.06
C ASP A 506 15.34 28.30 7.54
N LYS A 507 15.72 29.47 7.05
CA LYS A 507 17.00 30.10 7.40
C LYS A 507 16.95 30.85 8.73
N ARG A 508 15.76 31.11 9.26
CA ARG A 508 15.55 31.75 10.57
C ARG A 508 15.97 30.80 11.69
N SER A 509 16.35 31.35 12.81
CA SER A 509 16.60 30.55 14.01
C SER A 509 15.31 29.88 14.52
N PRO A 510 15.39 28.75 15.21
CA PRO A 510 14.23 28.14 15.85
C PRO A 510 13.46 29.11 16.74
N GLN A 511 14.15 29.98 17.49
CA GLN A 511 13.50 30.96 18.38
C GLN A 511 12.70 32.01 17.61
N GLU A 512 13.26 32.58 16.52
CA GLU A 512 12.53 33.54 15.68
C GLU A 512 11.24 32.94 15.10
N MET A 513 11.26 31.68 14.69
CA MET A 513 10.09 30.98 14.17
C MET A 513 9.03 30.74 15.28
N ILE A 514 9.48 30.35 16.48
CA ILE A 514 8.60 30.14 17.63
C ILE A 514 7.99 31.49 18.07
N ASP A 515 8.76 32.58 18.13
CA ASP A 515 8.28 33.90 18.53
C ASP A 515 7.20 34.43 17.58
N GLU A 516 7.38 34.21 16.26
CA GLU A 516 6.35 34.52 15.27
C GLU A 516 5.06 33.70 15.53
N ALA A 517 5.21 32.39 15.74
CA ALA A 517 4.09 31.49 16.01
C ALA A 517 3.33 31.88 17.30
N VAL A 518 4.04 32.23 18.36
CA VAL A 518 3.48 32.71 19.61
C VAL A 518 2.75 34.06 19.40
N SER A 519 3.32 34.95 18.57
CA SER A 519 2.70 36.24 18.24
C SER A 519 1.34 36.08 17.54
N VAL A 520 1.25 35.17 16.54
CA VAL A 520 -0.03 34.91 15.85
C VAL A 520 -0.99 34.16 16.76
N ALA A 521 -0.52 33.23 17.57
CA ALA A 521 -1.33 32.47 18.54
C ALA A 521 -2.02 33.41 19.56
N LYS A 522 -1.28 34.38 20.13
CA LYS A 522 -1.84 35.35 21.08
C LYS A 522 -2.96 36.21 20.49
N LYS A 523 -2.96 36.43 19.18
CA LYS A 523 -3.97 37.23 18.44
C LYS A 523 -5.16 36.36 17.97
N SER A 524 -5.16 35.07 18.21
CA SER A 524 -6.20 34.15 17.78
C SER A 524 -7.14 33.72 18.90
N ASP A 525 -8.28 33.16 18.54
CA ASP A 525 -9.21 32.50 19.46
C ASP A 525 -8.79 31.05 19.74
N VAL A 526 -8.19 30.38 18.74
CA VAL A 526 -7.74 28.99 18.79
C VAL A 526 -6.50 28.80 17.93
N VAL A 527 -5.65 27.87 18.32
CA VAL A 527 -4.44 27.47 17.60
C VAL A 527 -4.64 26.09 17.02
N VAL A 528 -4.41 25.94 15.72
CA VAL A 528 -4.33 24.66 14.99
C VAL A 528 -2.87 24.44 14.62
N ALA A 529 -2.20 23.54 15.30
CA ALA A 529 -0.80 23.18 15.03
C ALA A 529 -0.75 21.89 14.19
N VAL A 530 -0.19 21.97 12.99
CA VAL A 530 -0.01 20.84 12.08
C VAL A 530 1.40 20.31 12.23
N VAL A 531 1.50 19.13 12.82
CA VAL A 531 2.75 18.53 13.28
C VAL A 531 2.83 17.03 12.93
N GLY A 532 4.02 16.45 13.02
CA GLY A 532 4.23 15.03 12.75
C GLY A 532 5.49 14.77 11.93
N GLU A 533 5.37 13.95 10.90
CA GLU A 533 6.46 13.47 10.07
C GLU A 533 6.41 14.05 8.66
N ALA A 534 7.58 14.26 8.03
CA ALA A 534 7.66 14.35 6.57
C ALA A 534 7.32 12.98 5.95
N GLN A 535 6.82 12.95 4.71
CA GLN A 535 6.48 11.69 4.04
C GLN A 535 7.65 10.69 4.01
N GLY A 536 8.87 11.17 3.80
CA GLY A 536 10.07 10.34 3.76
C GLY A 536 10.50 9.77 5.12
N MET A 537 9.91 10.22 6.23
CA MET A 537 10.16 9.65 7.56
C MET A 537 9.37 8.35 7.80
N ALA A 538 8.32 8.08 7.02
CA ALA A 538 7.50 6.88 7.10
C ALA A 538 7.38 6.25 5.71
N HIS A 539 8.43 5.57 5.30
CA HIS A 539 8.66 5.05 3.96
C HIS A 539 9.59 3.84 4.02
N GLU A 540 9.86 3.21 2.89
CA GLU A 540 10.95 2.25 2.76
C GLU A 540 12.29 2.87 3.21
N ALA A 541 13.15 2.09 3.83
CA ALA A 541 14.42 2.50 4.43
C ALA A 541 14.30 3.59 5.52
N SER A 542 13.11 3.80 6.11
CA SER A 542 12.83 4.86 7.08
C SER A 542 12.44 4.32 8.46
N SER A 543 13.17 3.32 8.94
CA SER A 543 13.01 2.81 10.31
C SER A 543 13.48 3.83 11.33
N ARG A 544 12.72 4.00 12.42
CA ARG A 544 13.01 4.96 13.48
C ARG A 544 13.12 4.28 14.84
N THR A 545 14.10 4.70 15.63
CA THR A 545 14.24 4.27 17.05
C THR A 545 13.49 5.18 18.02
N ASP A 546 13.28 6.45 17.65
CA ASP A 546 12.47 7.40 18.39
C ASP A 546 11.16 7.64 17.65
N LEU A 547 10.04 7.34 18.31
CA LEU A 547 8.67 7.50 17.77
C LEU A 547 7.99 8.77 18.29
N THR A 548 8.71 9.69 18.90
CA THR A 548 8.15 10.99 19.28
C THR A 548 8.06 11.93 18.07
N ILE A 549 7.23 12.94 18.18
CA ILE A 549 7.26 14.08 17.25
C ILE A 549 8.65 14.72 17.33
N PRO A 550 9.28 15.14 16.21
CA PRO A 550 10.59 15.77 16.21
C PRO A 550 10.70 16.93 17.21
N GLN A 551 11.85 17.06 17.90
CA GLN A 551 12.01 17.97 19.04
C GLN A 551 11.70 19.44 18.70
N SER A 552 12.06 19.93 17.50
CA SER A 552 11.73 21.27 17.05
C SER A 552 10.23 21.58 17.08
N GLN A 553 9.41 20.59 16.74
CA GLN A 553 7.95 20.71 16.78
C GLN A 553 7.41 20.59 18.21
N ARG A 554 8.04 19.77 19.05
CA ARG A 554 7.66 19.65 20.48
C ARG A 554 7.94 20.93 21.26
N ASP A 555 9.03 21.63 20.94
CA ASP A 555 9.34 22.94 21.50
C ASP A 555 8.29 23.98 21.08
N LEU A 556 7.88 23.95 19.81
CA LEU A 556 6.77 24.77 19.30
C LEU A 556 5.46 24.46 20.04
N ILE A 557 5.08 23.19 20.19
CA ILE A 557 3.85 22.79 20.92
C ILE A 557 3.87 23.33 22.35
N ALA A 558 4.99 23.21 23.05
CA ALA A 558 5.15 23.72 24.42
C ALA A 558 4.98 25.25 24.49
N ALA A 559 5.58 25.99 23.55
CA ALA A 559 5.46 27.44 23.45
C ALA A 559 4.03 27.88 23.13
N LEU A 560 3.34 27.18 22.22
CA LEU A 560 1.94 27.45 21.90
C LEU A 560 1.02 27.19 23.09
N LYS A 561 1.21 26.08 23.83
CA LYS A 561 0.46 25.77 25.05
C LYS A 561 0.63 26.84 26.12
N ALA A 562 1.83 27.41 26.25
CA ALA A 562 2.13 28.50 27.20
C ALA A 562 1.35 29.80 26.90
N THR A 563 0.79 29.97 25.71
CA THR A 563 -0.06 31.13 25.39
C THR A 563 -1.41 31.08 26.08
N GLY A 564 -1.83 29.92 26.63
CA GLY A 564 -3.13 29.73 27.24
C GLY A 564 -4.31 29.62 26.27
N LYS A 565 -4.06 29.62 24.96
CA LYS A 565 -5.11 29.46 23.96
C LYS A 565 -5.48 28.00 23.79
N PRO A 566 -6.73 27.66 23.43
CA PRO A 566 -7.11 26.29 23.03
C PRO A 566 -6.19 25.80 21.91
N LEU A 567 -5.64 24.59 22.09
CA LEU A 567 -4.63 24.01 21.19
C LEU A 567 -5.18 22.73 20.56
N VAL A 568 -5.33 22.75 19.24
CA VAL A 568 -5.69 21.60 18.40
C VAL A 568 -4.43 21.11 17.70
N LEU A 569 -4.06 19.84 17.87
CA LEU A 569 -3.02 19.20 17.07
C LEU A 569 -3.67 18.46 15.90
N VAL A 570 -3.18 18.74 14.70
CA VAL A 570 -3.45 17.98 13.48
C VAL A 570 -2.19 17.20 13.18
N LEU A 571 -2.26 15.89 13.36
CA LEU A 571 -1.13 14.98 13.20
C LEU A 571 -1.05 14.50 11.75
N MET A 572 0.07 14.74 11.11
CA MET A 572 0.39 14.24 9.76
C MET A 572 1.59 13.31 9.87
N ASN A 573 1.37 12.01 9.78
CA ASN A 573 2.40 10.98 9.98
C ASN A 573 2.00 9.66 9.31
N GLY A 574 2.97 8.76 9.15
CA GLY A 574 2.74 7.47 8.50
C GLY A 574 2.84 6.26 9.43
N ARG A 575 2.85 6.48 10.75
CA ARG A 575 2.97 5.44 11.77
C ARG A 575 2.38 5.90 13.10
N PRO A 576 1.96 5.02 14.01
CA PRO A 576 1.66 5.40 15.39
C PRO A 576 2.87 6.04 16.08
N LEU A 577 2.65 7.21 16.68
CA LEU A 577 3.65 7.96 17.42
C LEU A 577 3.44 7.81 18.95
N ALA A 578 4.50 8.02 19.73
CA ALA A 578 4.45 8.06 21.20
C ALA A 578 4.08 9.48 21.64
N LEU A 579 2.80 9.72 21.95
CA LEU A 579 2.21 11.06 22.11
C LEU A 579 1.84 11.43 23.55
N VAL A 580 2.40 10.78 24.56
CA VAL A 580 1.99 11.02 25.96
C VAL A 580 2.07 12.49 26.39
N LYS A 581 3.13 13.20 25.98
CA LYS A 581 3.29 14.62 26.28
C LYS A 581 2.30 15.49 25.49
N GLU A 582 2.15 15.19 24.23
CA GLU A 582 1.24 15.90 23.32
C GLU A 582 -0.22 15.71 23.74
N ASP A 583 -0.59 14.52 24.21
CA ASP A 583 -1.90 14.25 24.79
C ASP A 583 -2.17 15.12 26.03
N GLN A 584 -1.17 15.30 26.90
CA GLN A 584 -1.31 16.17 28.08
C GLN A 584 -1.45 17.65 27.73
N GLN A 585 -0.82 18.10 26.65
CA GLN A 585 -0.74 19.51 26.25
C GLN A 585 -1.91 19.96 25.40
N ALA A 586 -2.37 19.12 24.46
CA ALA A 586 -3.42 19.47 23.51
C ALA A 586 -4.83 19.42 24.12
N ASP A 587 -5.71 20.28 23.66
CA ASP A 587 -7.14 20.25 23.99
C ASP A 587 -7.91 19.35 23.02
N ALA A 588 -7.46 19.25 21.75
CA ALA A 588 -7.94 18.25 20.78
C ALA A 588 -6.79 17.71 19.94
N ILE A 589 -6.90 16.46 19.50
CA ILE A 589 -5.93 15.79 18.63
C ILE A 589 -6.69 15.07 17.52
N LEU A 590 -6.36 15.41 16.27
CA LEU A 590 -6.88 14.77 15.07
C LEU A 590 -5.73 14.10 14.34
N GLU A 591 -5.74 12.75 14.26
CA GLU A 591 -4.84 11.97 13.45
C GLU A 591 -5.33 11.97 12.00
N THR A 592 -4.50 12.45 11.09
CA THR A 592 -4.88 12.59 9.69
C THR A 592 -4.09 11.69 8.76
N TRP A 593 -3.06 11.05 9.26
CA TRP A 593 -2.10 10.31 8.45
C TRP A 593 -1.55 11.22 7.33
N PHE A 594 -1.13 10.64 6.21
CA PHE A 594 -0.94 11.36 4.96
C PHE A 594 -2.21 11.20 4.13
N ALA A 595 -2.99 12.26 4.00
CA ALA A 595 -4.40 12.18 3.58
C ALA A 595 -4.63 12.34 2.06
N GLY A 596 -3.57 12.41 1.24
CA GLY A 596 -3.65 12.45 -0.22
C GLY A 596 -4.04 13.81 -0.81
N THR A 597 -4.36 13.80 -2.10
CA THR A 597 -4.58 15.02 -2.92
C THR A 597 -5.60 16.00 -2.32
N GLU A 598 -6.69 15.50 -1.75
CA GLU A 598 -7.76 16.31 -1.16
C GLU A 598 -7.71 16.39 0.37
N GLY A 599 -6.61 15.93 0.97
CA GLY A 599 -6.46 15.84 2.42
C GLY A 599 -6.76 17.13 3.17
N GLY A 600 -6.28 18.28 2.70
CA GLY A 600 -6.53 19.56 3.36
C GLY A 600 -8.02 19.95 3.42
N ASN A 601 -8.78 19.68 2.37
CA ASN A 601 -10.23 19.90 2.37
C ASN A 601 -10.95 18.92 3.31
N ALA A 602 -10.56 17.64 3.32
CA ALA A 602 -11.12 16.63 4.20
C ALA A 602 -10.84 16.93 5.69
N ILE A 603 -9.62 17.36 6.00
CA ILE A 603 -9.25 17.80 7.35
C ILE A 603 -10.09 19.00 7.79
N ALA A 604 -10.28 19.98 6.92
CA ALA A 604 -11.13 21.12 7.21
C ALA A 604 -12.59 20.72 7.44
N ASP A 605 -13.13 19.78 6.65
CA ASP A 605 -14.50 19.27 6.87
C ASP A 605 -14.68 18.72 8.29
N VAL A 606 -13.69 18.02 8.81
CA VAL A 606 -13.72 17.49 10.17
C VAL A 606 -13.51 18.62 11.18
N LEU A 607 -12.50 19.47 11.00
CA LEU A 607 -12.21 20.55 11.95
C LEU A 607 -13.39 21.48 12.18
N PHE A 608 -14.22 21.75 11.17
CA PHE A 608 -15.38 22.63 11.24
C PHE A 608 -16.72 21.90 11.44
N GLY A 609 -16.71 20.57 11.51
CA GLY A 609 -17.89 19.75 11.73
C GLY A 609 -18.83 19.64 10.54
N ASP A 610 -18.35 19.96 9.32
CA ASP A 610 -19.05 19.66 8.07
C ASP A 610 -19.08 18.14 7.83
N TYR A 611 -18.16 17.41 8.44
CA TYR A 611 -18.17 15.97 8.58
C TYR A 611 -17.90 15.57 10.05
N ASN A 612 -18.72 14.66 10.58
CA ASN A 612 -18.54 14.12 11.93
C ASN A 612 -17.51 12.96 11.87
N PRO A 613 -16.34 13.04 12.55
CA PRO A 613 -15.32 12.01 12.45
C PRO A 613 -15.83 10.64 12.85
N SER A 614 -15.46 9.63 12.08
CA SER A 614 -15.88 8.24 12.27
C SER A 614 -14.73 7.24 12.19
N GLY A 615 -13.53 7.70 11.85
CA GLY A 615 -12.34 6.87 11.71
C GLY A 615 -11.95 6.18 13.01
N LYS A 616 -11.31 5.01 12.88
CA LYS A 616 -10.84 4.15 13.97
C LYS A 616 -9.39 3.77 13.74
N LEU A 617 -8.60 3.65 14.80
CA LEU A 617 -7.17 3.30 14.69
C LEU A 617 -6.99 1.85 14.21
N PRO A 618 -6.28 1.60 13.10
CA PRO A 618 -5.94 0.26 12.63
C PRO A 618 -4.67 -0.30 13.29
N MET A 619 -4.05 0.50 14.15
CA MET A 619 -2.84 0.17 14.87
C MET A 619 -2.78 0.91 16.20
N SER A 620 -2.40 0.21 17.26
CA SER A 620 -2.27 0.76 18.61
C SER A 620 -1.16 1.81 18.70
N PHE A 621 -1.42 2.93 19.39
CA PHE A 621 -0.42 3.97 19.66
C PHE A 621 0.32 3.66 20.95
N PRO A 622 1.64 3.45 20.93
CA PRO A 622 2.41 3.16 22.11
C PRO A 622 2.52 4.39 23.03
N ARG A 623 2.78 4.18 24.31
CA ARG A 623 3.15 5.26 25.23
C ARG A 623 4.61 5.64 25.08
N SER A 624 5.45 4.65 24.79
CA SER A 624 6.90 4.80 24.58
C SER A 624 7.41 3.69 23.65
N VAL A 625 8.58 3.90 23.09
CA VAL A 625 9.29 2.86 22.30
C VAL A 625 9.55 1.61 23.12
N GLY A 626 9.77 1.75 24.45
CA GLY A 626 9.99 0.62 25.35
C GLY A 626 8.81 -0.36 25.48
N GLN A 627 7.59 0.06 25.12
CA GLN A 627 6.41 -0.82 25.11
C GLN A 627 6.35 -1.77 23.92
N ILE A 628 7.06 -1.50 22.84
CA ILE A 628 6.93 -2.21 21.57
C ILE A 628 7.54 -3.62 21.68
N PRO A 629 6.81 -4.66 21.21
CA PRO A 629 5.51 -4.61 20.52
C PRO A 629 4.33 -4.46 21.49
N VAL A 630 3.40 -3.54 21.18
CA VAL A 630 2.13 -3.38 21.88
C VAL A 630 0.99 -3.44 20.87
N TYR A 631 0.19 -4.48 20.93
CA TYR A 631 -0.96 -4.72 20.06
C TYR A 631 -2.06 -5.46 20.82
N TYR A 632 -3.32 -5.26 20.44
CA TYR A 632 -4.49 -5.71 21.21
C TYR A 632 -4.60 -7.25 21.25
N SER A 633 -4.26 -7.95 20.15
CA SER A 633 -4.44 -9.40 20.00
C SER A 633 -3.26 -10.24 20.53
N HIS A 634 -2.64 -9.79 21.62
CA HIS A 634 -1.54 -10.53 22.24
C HIS A 634 -2.01 -11.86 22.86
N LEU A 635 -1.10 -12.81 23.01
CA LEU A 635 -1.42 -14.07 23.64
C LEU A 635 -1.67 -13.89 25.14
N ASN A 636 -2.56 -14.72 25.67
CA ASN A 636 -2.77 -14.79 27.10
C ASN A 636 -1.50 -15.32 27.81
N THR A 637 -1.24 -14.84 29.02
CA THR A 637 -0.12 -15.27 29.84
C THR A 637 -0.61 -16.03 31.09
N GLY A 638 0.26 -16.80 31.72
CA GLY A 638 -0.09 -17.49 32.95
C GLY A 638 -0.26 -16.54 34.15
N ARG A 639 0.18 -15.26 34.03
CA ARG A 639 0.08 -14.24 35.08
C ARG A 639 -0.34 -12.90 34.48
N PRO A 640 -1.58 -12.78 33.96
CA PRO A 640 -2.04 -11.55 33.35
C PRO A 640 -2.09 -10.42 34.35
N TYR A 641 -1.77 -9.21 33.89
CA TYR A 641 -1.93 -8.00 34.70
C TYR A 641 -3.42 -7.69 34.90
N ASN A 642 -3.77 -7.33 36.15
CA ASN A 642 -5.11 -6.83 36.48
C ASN A 642 -4.95 -5.56 37.33
N ALA A 643 -5.45 -4.43 36.81
CA ALA A 643 -5.36 -3.14 37.45
C ALA A 643 -6.14 -3.07 38.76
N ASP A 644 -7.29 -3.79 38.86
CA ASP A 644 -8.15 -3.81 40.06
C ASP A 644 -7.56 -4.67 41.19
N LYS A 645 -6.67 -5.57 40.83
CA LYS A 645 -5.98 -6.48 41.79
C LYS A 645 -4.48 -6.47 41.54
N PRO A 646 -3.80 -5.34 41.82
CA PRO A 646 -2.38 -5.21 41.50
C PRO A 646 -1.55 -6.24 42.28
N ASN A 647 -0.71 -6.97 41.52
CA ASN A 647 0.21 -7.96 42.09
C ASN A 647 1.58 -7.76 41.43
N LYS A 648 2.64 -7.80 42.20
CA LYS A 648 4.02 -7.66 41.75
C LYS A 648 4.39 -8.74 40.71
N TYR A 649 3.88 -9.96 40.88
CA TYR A 649 4.25 -11.13 40.08
C TYR A 649 3.33 -11.35 38.88
N THR A 650 3.01 -10.27 38.16
CA THR A 650 2.21 -10.29 36.92
C THR A 650 3.02 -9.78 35.73
N SER A 651 2.60 -10.12 34.52
CA SER A 651 3.22 -9.66 33.27
C SER A 651 2.93 -8.17 33.04
N ARG A 652 3.89 -7.32 33.42
CA ARG A 652 3.76 -5.86 33.34
C ARG A 652 5.09 -5.15 33.31
N TYR A 653 5.09 -3.91 32.81
CA TYR A 653 6.13 -2.93 33.11
C TYR A 653 5.86 -2.30 34.49
N PHE A 654 6.89 -1.95 35.26
CA PHE A 654 6.72 -1.31 36.57
C PHE A 654 6.72 0.21 36.49
N ASP A 655 7.25 0.78 35.39
CA ASP A 655 7.49 2.20 35.19
C ASP A 655 6.58 2.83 34.13
N GLU A 656 5.77 2.02 33.41
CA GLU A 656 4.81 2.49 32.43
C GLU A 656 3.48 1.70 32.55
N ALA A 657 2.39 2.31 32.13
CA ALA A 657 1.10 1.66 32.03
C ALA A 657 1.14 0.52 31.00
N ASN A 658 0.44 -0.58 31.28
CA ASN A 658 0.50 -1.80 30.46
C ASN A 658 -0.16 -1.66 29.08
N GLY A 659 -1.26 -0.91 29.00
CA GLY A 659 -1.97 -0.69 27.74
C GLY A 659 -1.36 0.40 26.87
N PRO A 660 -1.69 0.45 25.58
CA PRO A 660 -1.28 1.53 24.71
C PRO A 660 -1.85 2.89 25.17
N LEU A 661 -1.37 3.99 24.57
CA LEU A 661 -1.97 5.29 24.80
C LEU A 661 -3.37 5.35 24.15
N TYR A 662 -3.48 4.90 22.91
CA TYR A 662 -4.75 4.71 22.21
C TYR A 662 -4.79 3.29 21.64
N PRO A 663 -5.81 2.49 21.98
CA PRO A 663 -5.90 1.10 21.56
C PRO A 663 -6.36 0.96 20.11
N PHE A 664 -6.17 -0.23 19.54
CA PHE A 664 -6.75 -0.62 18.26
C PHE A 664 -8.28 -0.39 18.23
N GLY A 665 -8.78 0.09 17.12
CA GLY A 665 -10.18 0.39 16.91
C GLY A 665 -10.66 1.69 17.58
N TYR A 666 -9.81 2.40 18.33
CA TYR A 666 -10.17 3.65 19.00
C TYR A 666 -10.40 4.80 18.03
N GLY A 667 -11.37 5.65 18.36
CA GLY A 667 -11.65 6.90 17.67
C GLY A 667 -12.92 7.53 18.23
N LEU A 668 -12.89 8.85 18.45
CA LEU A 668 -13.99 9.64 18.97
C LEU A 668 -14.87 10.20 17.83
N SER A 669 -16.01 10.74 18.19
CA SER A 669 -16.97 11.43 17.32
C SER A 669 -17.44 12.71 17.99
N TYR A 670 -18.07 13.62 17.25
CA TYR A 670 -18.78 14.79 17.79
C TYR A 670 -20.17 14.43 18.37
N THR A 671 -20.50 13.14 18.35
CA THR A 671 -21.67 12.57 19.03
C THR A 671 -21.24 11.42 19.91
N THR A 672 -22.15 10.85 20.67
CA THR A 672 -21.88 9.72 21.58
C THR A 672 -22.72 8.51 21.16
N PHE A 673 -22.14 7.32 21.31
CA PHE A 673 -22.81 6.06 20.99
C PHE A 673 -22.82 5.15 22.23
N ASN A 674 -23.95 4.46 22.42
CA ASN A 674 -24.08 3.40 23.41
C ASN A 674 -24.27 2.06 22.72
N VAL A 675 -23.60 1.01 23.22
CA VAL A 675 -23.72 -0.37 22.77
C VAL A 675 -24.41 -1.18 23.85
N SER A 676 -25.48 -1.88 23.52
CA SER A 676 -26.18 -2.77 24.45
C SER A 676 -25.33 -3.98 24.82
N ASP A 677 -25.79 -4.77 25.80
CA ASP A 677 -25.23 -6.08 26.06
C ASP A 677 -25.37 -7.00 24.84
N VAL A 678 -24.43 -7.94 24.69
CA VAL A 678 -24.39 -8.89 23.57
C VAL A 678 -25.51 -9.91 23.71
N LYS A 679 -26.32 -10.07 22.65
CA LYS A 679 -27.36 -11.08 22.51
C LYS A 679 -26.85 -12.19 21.61
N MET A 680 -26.77 -13.42 22.14
CA MET A 680 -26.46 -14.61 21.35
C MET A 680 -27.74 -15.30 20.89
N SER A 681 -27.78 -15.72 19.62
CA SER A 681 -28.93 -16.44 19.05
C SER A 681 -29.12 -17.84 19.65
N ALA A 682 -28.06 -18.45 20.16
CA ALA A 682 -28.03 -19.71 20.86
C ALA A 682 -26.84 -19.81 21.81
N PRO A 683 -26.91 -20.59 22.90
CA PRO A 683 -25.80 -20.77 23.84
C PRO A 683 -24.73 -21.76 23.32
N ALA A 684 -25.01 -22.47 22.24
CA ALA A 684 -24.09 -23.46 21.65
C ALA A 684 -24.30 -23.58 20.15
N MET A 685 -23.27 -24.06 19.45
CA MET A 685 -23.32 -24.44 18.04
C MET A 685 -22.62 -25.77 17.80
N THR A 686 -23.05 -26.49 16.80
CA THR A 686 -22.34 -27.64 16.24
C THR A 686 -21.36 -27.17 15.16
N ARG A 687 -20.44 -28.07 14.73
CA ARG A 687 -19.47 -27.73 13.68
C ARG A 687 -20.09 -27.26 12.36
N ASP A 688 -21.26 -27.80 12.00
CA ASP A 688 -21.98 -27.41 10.79
C ASP A 688 -23.00 -26.27 11.02
N GLY A 689 -23.09 -25.79 12.28
CA GLY A 689 -24.02 -24.77 12.70
C GLY A 689 -23.47 -23.35 12.59
N LYS A 690 -24.33 -22.40 12.98
CA LYS A 690 -23.99 -20.99 13.11
C LYS A 690 -24.65 -20.42 14.35
N VAL A 691 -23.98 -19.49 15.01
CA VAL A 691 -24.57 -18.60 15.99
C VAL A 691 -24.43 -17.16 15.53
N THR A 692 -25.34 -16.30 15.95
CA THR A 692 -25.28 -14.87 15.64
C THR A 692 -25.14 -14.11 16.95
N ALA A 693 -24.14 -13.24 17.02
CA ALA A 693 -23.99 -12.27 18.07
C ALA A 693 -24.53 -10.92 17.61
N SER A 694 -25.36 -10.26 18.40
CA SER A 694 -25.95 -8.98 18.05
C SER A 694 -25.93 -8.00 19.21
N VAL A 695 -25.88 -6.72 18.87
CA VAL A 695 -25.99 -5.59 19.80
C VAL A 695 -26.90 -4.53 19.19
N ASP A 696 -27.56 -3.74 20.05
CA ASP A 696 -28.20 -2.52 19.63
C ASP A 696 -27.24 -1.35 19.85
N VAL A 697 -27.04 -0.55 18.82
CA VAL A 697 -26.19 0.65 18.84
C VAL A 697 -27.06 1.87 18.75
N THR A 698 -26.98 2.74 19.74
CA THR A 698 -27.78 3.96 19.83
C THR A 698 -26.88 5.20 19.75
N ASN A 699 -27.22 6.13 18.89
CA ASN A 699 -26.62 7.47 18.92
C ASN A 699 -27.30 8.27 20.05
N THR A 700 -26.60 8.44 21.17
CA THR A 700 -27.12 9.13 22.38
C THR A 700 -26.86 10.64 22.39
N GLY A 701 -26.16 11.13 21.39
CA GLY A 701 -25.84 12.57 21.27
C GLY A 701 -26.88 13.35 20.45
N LYS A 702 -26.50 14.57 20.09
CA LYS A 702 -27.37 15.54 19.41
C LYS A 702 -27.04 15.72 17.93
N ARG A 703 -26.06 15.02 17.38
CA ARG A 703 -25.63 15.11 15.98
C ARG A 703 -25.76 13.76 15.32
N ASP A 704 -26.08 13.76 14.03
CA ASP A 704 -25.94 12.56 13.22
C ASP A 704 -24.46 12.17 13.13
N GLY A 705 -24.18 10.88 13.06
CA GLY A 705 -22.82 10.40 12.96
C GLY A 705 -22.71 8.92 12.64
N ALA A 706 -21.56 8.53 12.13
CA ALA A 706 -21.21 7.14 11.91
C ALA A 706 -20.26 6.63 13.00
N THR A 707 -20.34 5.32 13.26
CA THR A 707 -19.35 4.63 14.07
C THR A 707 -19.09 3.24 13.52
N VAL A 708 -18.01 2.59 13.96
CA VAL A 708 -17.69 1.21 13.60
C VAL A 708 -17.94 0.31 14.80
N VAL A 709 -18.80 -0.68 14.63
CA VAL A 709 -19.04 -1.74 15.59
C VAL A 709 -18.08 -2.88 15.28
N GLN A 710 -17.34 -3.33 16.27
CA GLN A 710 -16.26 -4.30 16.11
C GLN A 710 -16.57 -5.54 16.95
N MET A 711 -16.49 -6.71 16.34
CA MET A 711 -16.67 -8.00 17.00
C MET A 711 -15.36 -8.74 17.09
N TYR A 712 -15.03 -9.16 18.32
CA TYR A 712 -13.85 -9.95 18.62
C TYR A 712 -14.24 -11.29 19.21
N LEU A 713 -13.41 -12.31 18.96
CA LEU A 713 -13.57 -13.64 19.54
C LEU A 713 -12.35 -14.02 20.39
N GLN A 714 -12.61 -14.78 21.45
CA GLN A 714 -11.61 -15.45 22.25
C GLN A 714 -11.97 -16.93 22.39
N ASP A 715 -11.08 -17.80 21.97
CA ASP A 715 -11.11 -19.22 22.36
C ASP A 715 -10.54 -19.32 23.78
N VAL A 716 -11.42 -19.69 24.72
CA VAL A 716 -11.09 -19.66 26.17
C VAL A 716 -10.13 -20.77 26.55
N THR A 717 -10.25 -21.94 25.91
CA THR A 717 -9.44 -23.12 26.20
C THR A 717 -9.18 -23.91 24.94
N ALA A 718 -7.95 -23.88 24.47
CA ALA A 718 -7.50 -24.57 23.27
C ALA A 718 -6.22 -25.38 23.55
N SER A 719 -5.78 -26.18 22.58
CA SER A 719 -4.54 -26.97 22.65
C SER A 719 -3.26 -26.15 22.76
N MET A 720 -3.37 -24.83 22.54
CA MET A 720 -2.31 -23.84 22.72
C MET A 720 -2.88 -22.49 23.19
N SER A 721 -2.05 -21.62 23.77
CA SER A 721 -2.47 -20.27 24.14
C SER A 721 -3.03 -19.51 22.94
N ARG A 722 -4.23 -18.96 23.15
CA ARG A 722 -4.91 -18.15 22.13
C ARG A 722 -4.82 -16.65 22.48
N PRO A 723 -4.97 -15.77 21.49
CA PRO A 723 -5.08 -14.33 21.78
C PRO A 723 -6.19 -14.01 22.76
N VAL A 724 -5.97 -12.97 23.56
CA VAL A 724 -6.98 -12.48 24.51
C VAL A 724 -8.26 -12.04 23.80
N GLU A 725 -8.12 -11.57 22.57
CA GLU A 725 -9.21 -11.28 21.65
C GLU A 725 -8.66 -11.15 20.22
N GLN A 726 -9.47 -11.46 19.22
CA GLN A 726 -9.15 -11.33 17.80
C GLN A 726 -10.34 -10.76 17.03
N LEU A 727 -10.16 -9.71 16.25
CA LEU A 727 -11.19 -9.19 15.36
C LEU A 727 -11.68 -10.28 14.39
N ARG A 728 -12.99 -10.42 14.27
CA ARG A 728 -13.66 -11.38 13.37
C ARG A 728 -14.85 -10.77 12.65
N GLY A 729 -15.14 -9.49 12.91
CA GLY A 729 -16.17 -8.76 12.20
C GLY A 729 -16.14 -7.28 12.53
N PHE A 730 -16.52 -6.46 11.58
CA PHE A 730 -16.73 -5.03 11.77
C PHE A 730 -17.84 -4.54 10.84
N GLU A 731 -18.59 -3.57 11.29
CA GLU A 731 -19.64 -2.93 10.52
C GLU A 731 -19.69 -1.43 10.82
N LYS A 732 -19.61 -0.62 9.78
CA LYS A 732 -19.78 0.82 9.89
C LYS A 732 -21.26 1.16 9.78
N VAL A 733 -21.77 1.87 10.77
CA VAL A 733 -23.20 2.23 10.85
C VAL A 733 -23.38 3.74 10.95
N ASP A 734 -24.26 4.28 10.11
CA ASP A 734 -24.72 5.67 10.17
C ASP A 734 -25.98 5.73 11.03
N LEU A 735 -25.99 6.65 12.00
CA LEU A 735 -27.08 6.83 12.96
C LEU A 735 -27.46 8.30 13.09
N LYS A 736 -28.72 8.62 12.91
CA LYS A 736 -29.25 9.93 13.27
C LYS A 736 -29.20 10.12 14.78
N ALA A 737 -29.24 11.37 15.23
CA ALA A 737 -29.39 11.68 16.66
C ALA A 737 -30.60 10.96 17.26
N GLY A 738 -30.41 10.16 18.31
CA GLY A 738 -31.42 9.35 18.95
C GLY A 738 -31.79 8.02 18.26
N GLU A 739 -31.21 7.74 17.10
CA GLU A 739 -31.48 6.49 16.35
C GLU A 739 -30.77 5.30 16.98
N THR A 740 -31.45 4.15 16.94
CA THR A 740 -30.87 2.84 17.32
C THR A 740 -30.93 1.89 16.12
N LYS A 741 -29.83 1.18 15.87
CA LYS A 741 -29.76 0.08 14.90
C LYS A 741 -29.21 -1.17 15.55
N THR A 742 -29.75 -2.33 15.17
CA THR A 742 -29.20 -3.63 15.56
C THR A 742 -28.10 -4.02 14.57
N VAL A 743 -26.92 -4.32 15.08
CA VAL A 743 -25.79 -4.88 14.31
C VAL A 743 -25.63 -6.34 14.69
N SER A 744 -25.45 -7.19 13.69
CA SER A 744 -25.43 -8.65 13.85
C SER A 744 -24.26 -9.27 13.11
N PHE A 745 -23.50 -10.11 13.82
CA PHE A 745 -22.35 -10.82 13.30
C PHE A 745 -22.61 -12.33 13.31
N PRO A 746 -22.72 -12.98 12.15
CA PRO A 746 -22.77 -14.43 12.08
C PRO A 746 -21.40 -15.02 12.39
N ILE A 747 -21.39 -16.07 13.20
CA ILE A 747 -20.20 -16.83 13.59
C ILE A 747 -20.40 -18.27 13.14
N ASP A 748 -19.58 -18.73 12.25
CA ASP A 748 -19.54 -20.12 11.77
C ASP A 748 -18.20 -20.77 12.16
N ILE A 749 -17.99 -22.00 11.72
CA ILE A 749 -16.79 -22.76 12.06
C ILE A 749 -15.50 -22.10 11.53
N GLU A 750 -15.57 -21.40 10.38
CA GLU A 750 -14.40 -20.76 9.78
C GLU A 750 -13.85 -19.61 10.65
N ALA A 751 -14.75 -18.90 11.34
CA ALA A 751 -14.34 -17.83 12.27
C ALA A 751 -13.58 -18.35 13.50
N LEU A 752 -13.67 -19.67 13.80
CA LEU A 752 -13.11 -20.32 14.98
C LEU A 752 -11.84 -21.09 14.69
N LYS A 753 -11.55 -21.39 13.42
CA LYS A 753 -10.40 -22.18 13.02
C LYS A 753 -9.07 -21.46 13.27
N PHE A 754 -8.07 -22.24 13.61
CA PHE A 754 -6.68 -21.79 13.75
C PHE A 754 -5.70 -22.95 13.47
N TRP A 755 -4.47 -22.59 13.16
CA TRP A 755 -3.37 -23.55 13.07
C TRP A 755 -2.91 -23.92 14.46
N ASN A 756 -3.17 -25.15 14.86
CA ASN A 756 -2.86 -25.63 16.20
C ASN A 756 -1.40 -26.13 16.35
N GLN A 757 -1.05 -26.60 17.53
CA GLN A 757 0.30 -27.07 17.83
C GLN A 757 0.82 -28.15 16.86
N ARG A 758 -0.08 -28.92 16.22
CA ARG A 758 0.27 -29.97 15.25
C ARG A 758 0.20 -29.50 13.79
N MET A 759 0.12 -28.19 13.57
CA MET A 759 -0.07 -27.61 12.24
C MET A 759 -1.32 -28.14 11.52
N LYS A 760 -2.38 -28.40 12.26
CA LYS A 760 -3.70 -28.68 11.71
C LYS A 760 -4.55 -27.42 11.76
N TYR A 761 -5.15 -27.02 10.65
CA TYR A 761 -6.10 -25.91 10.58
C TYR A 761 -7.50 -26.40 10.91
N ASP A 762 -7.94 -26.17 12.13
CA ASP A 762 -9.22 -26.67 12.62
C ASP A 762 -9.72 -25.84 13.81
N ALA A 763 -11.00 -25.95 14.14
CA ALA A 763 -11.61 -25.44 15.36
C ALA A 763 -11.66 -26.55 16.43
N GLU A 764 -11.44 -26.17 17.67
CA GLU A 764 -11.51 -27.10 18.81
C GLU A 764 -12.79 -26.89 19.61
N PRO A 765 -13.49 -27.97 20.08
CA PRO A 765 -14.66 -27.84 20.92
C PRO A 765 -14.32 -27.14 22.22
N GLY A 766 -15.19 -26.26 22.67
CA GLY A 766 -14.96 -25.51 23.88
C GLY A 766 -15.80 -24.24 23.98
N LYS A 767 -15.53 -23.48 25.04
CA LYS A 767 -16.18 -22.18 25.29
C LYS A 767 -15.49 -21.07 24.52
N PHE A 768 -16.29 -20.20 23.91
CA PHE A 768 -15.84 -18.98 23.24
C PHE A 768 -16.48 -17.76 23.88
N ASN A 769 -15.65 -16.74 24.15
CA ASN A 769 -16.15 -15.41 24.46
C ASN A 769 -16.29 -14.59 23.19
N VAL A 770 -17.36 -13.80 23.12
CA VAL A 770 -17.65 -12.86 22.05
C VAL A 770 -17.65 -11.47 22.65
N PHE A 771 -16.80 -10.60 22.14
CA PHE A 771 -16.74 -9.22 22.58
C PHE A 771 -17.23 -8.31 21.44
N ILE A 772 -18.14 -7.37 21.72
CA ILE A 772 -18.62 -6.40 20.74
C ILE A 772 -18.53 -5.00 21.36
N GLY A 773 -17.93 -4.08 20.63
CA GLY A 773 -17.77 -2.71 21.09
C GLY A 773 -17.36 -1.74 19.99
N LEU A 774 -16.89 -0.57 20.42
CA LEU A 774 -16.45 0.51 19.53
C LEU A 774 -14.94 0.60 19.37
N ASP A 775 -14.21 -0.16 20.15
CA ASP A 775 -12.75 -0.41 20.10
C ASP A 775 -12.42 -1.65 20.93
N SER A 776 -11.15 -2.11 20.89
CA SER A 776 -10.68 -3.31 21.60
C SER A 776 -10.68 -3.19 23.14
N ALA A 777 -10.73 -1.99 23.70
CA ALA A 777 -10.71 -1.77 25.14
C ALA A 777 -12.10 -1.55 25.75
N ARG A 778 -13.09 -1.16 24.94
CA ARG A 778 -14.45 -0.83 25.36
C ARG A 778 -15.46 -1.75 24.70
N VAL A 779 -15.59 -2.96 25.25
CA VAL A 779 -16.42 -4.03 24.71
C VAL A 779 -17.44 -4.55 25.71
N LYS A 780 -18.53 -5.13 25.19
CA LYS A 780 -19.52 -5.94 25.90
C LYS A 780 -19.25 -7.40 25.62
N GLN A 781 -19.45 -8.29 26.57
CA GLN A 781 -19.16 -9.71 26.44
C GLN A 781 -20.43 -10.54 26.33
N GLY A 782 -20.44 -11.48 25.39
CA GLY A 782 -21.31 -12.65 25.30
C GLY A 782 -20.46 -13.92 25.29
N GLU A 783 -21.12 -15.08 25.24
CA GLU A 783 -20.44 -16.37 25.20
C GLU A 783 -21.28 -17.45 24.53
N PHE A 784 -20.62 -18.44 23.93
CA PHE A 784 -21.25 -19.67 23.43
C PHE A 784 -20.27 -20.85 23.50
N THR A 785 -20.76 -22.05 23.25
CA THR A 785 -19.97 -23.28 23.24
C THR A 785 -20.01 -23.94 21.87
N LEU A 786 -18.85 -24.27 21.32
CA LEU A 786 -18.72 -25.20 20.16
C LEU A 786 -18.79 -26.64 20.69
N GLN A 787 -19.74 -27.44 20.17
CA GLN A 787 -19.93 -28.85 20.50
C GLN A 787 -19.16 -29.79 19.58
#